data_4bd7c260e20f743076ffc58ea1e26631
#
_entry.id   4bd7c260e20f743076ffc58ea1e26631
#
_cell.length_a   1.000
_cell.length_b   1.000
_cell.length_c   1.000
_cell.angle_alpha   90.00
_cell.angle_beta   90.00
_cell.angle_gamma   90.00
#
_symmetry.space_group_name_H-M   'P 1'
#
loop_
_entity.id
_entity.type
_entity.pdbx_description
1 polymer ?
#
loop_
_entity_poly.entity_id
_entity_poly.type
_entity_poly.pdbx_seq_one_letter_code
_entity_poly.pdbx_strand_id
1 'polypeptide(L)'
;MADLGTNVRYIKGIGEVRANALEKLGIVTLGDLISYFPRGYEDRTAVRPIRELTAGESVCVRGMVAADPTPRRIAGGRTLVKTRVVDDSGAMDLVFFNAQHLGSSLRMGETYVFFGRVEDDLRRKQMINPLFEPEGRQQVTGRIMPIYPLTAGVTQGLMARAARQGLDACRELLPDVLPDGIRQAHSLCYVNYAYENIHFPSSPEALEVARRRLVFEELFLLTCGLQLLRQRRRDVAGPACHPMDMEPFYRRLPFALTGAQRRAIADAVGDMVSGKPMNRLCQGDVGSGKTMVAAACIWFAVENGWQTALMAPTEILARQHYQGLAPLLARFSIRCALLTGSTRARERREILAGLADGTIDLCIGTHALLTEDVQYQKLGLVVTDEQHRFGVNQRAALSQKAEDPHLLVLSATPIPRTLALVIYGDLDVSVIDELPPGRQKVDTFALGESYRPRVQAFIRKLAAAGQQIFVVCPLVGEPDQIPDERKAVTAYARQLQEQVFPDLRVAVLHGKMKPKEKERVMAAFAAGESDILVSTTVVEVGVDVPNATCMVVENADRFGLSQLHQLRGRVGRGKEKSYCILLSDSRNEETRARLKVMTQTNDGFVISQEDLRLRGPGDFFGQRQHGLPAMKIADLSCDMRLLDEAQTAARQLMAQDPELTEPTHQALRDRIRQLFDTNADMLN
;
A
#
# COMPACT_ATOMS: atom_id res chain seq x y z
N MET A 1 -11.68 -18.53 -37.12
CA MET A 1 -10.90 -19.09 -36.01
C MET A 1 -11.15 -18.22 -34.81
N ALA A 2 -11.27 -18.79 -33.61
CA ALA A 2 -11.35 -17.98 -32.39
C ALA A 2 -10.01 -17.27 -32.18
N ASP A 3 -10.02 -16.02 -31.75
CA ASP A 3 -8.86 -15.22 -31.31
C ASP A 3 -9.08 -14.74 -29.88
N LEU A 4 -8.08 -14.14 -29.26
CA LEU A 4 -8.17 -13.63 -27.90
C LEU A 4 -9.24 -12.51 -27.76
N GLY A 5 -9.57 -11.81 -28.83
CA GLY A 5 -10.62 -10.79 -28.90
C GLY A 5 -12.03 -11.34 -29.12
N THR A 6 -12.16 -12.64 -29.34
CA THR A 6 -13.48 -13.28 -29.57
C THR A 6 -14.37 -13.12 -28.34
N ASN A 7 -15.62 -12.66 -28.53
CA ASN A 7 -16.55 -12.44 -27.43
C ASN A 7 -16.96 -13.76 -26.74
N VAL A 8 -17.02 -13.74 -25.40
CA VAL A 8 -17.34 -14.93 -24.55
C VAL A 8 -18.72 -15.55 -24.82
N ARG A 9 -19.66 -14.79 -25.43
CA ARG A 9 -20.98 -15.32 -25.81
C ARG A 9 -20.95 -16.49 -26.79
N TYR A 10 -19.83 -16.65 -27.51
CA TYR A 10 -19.64 -17.78 -28.43
C TYR A 10 -19.13 -19.05 -27.76
N ILE A 11 -18.84 -19.03 -26.46
CA ILE A 11 -18.50 -20.21 -25.68
C ILE A 11 -19.76 -21.04 -25.45
N LYS A 12 -19.65 -22.34 -25.64
CA LYS A 12 -20.78 -23.26 -25.43
C LYS A 12 -21.32 -23.17 -24.00
N GLY A 13 -22.61 -22.82 -23.90
CA GLY A 13 -23.30 -22.66 -22.62
C GLY A 13 -23.28 -21.24 -22.06
N ILE A 14 -22.69 -20.26 -22.74
CA ILE A 14 -22.77 -18.83 -22.41
C ILE A 14 -23.66 -18.16 -23.43
N GLY A 15 -24.94 -17.96 -23.08
CA GLY A 15 -25.86 -17.14 -23.85
C GLY A 15 -25.81 -15.67 -23.38
N GLU A 16 -26.58 -14.81 -24.00
CA GLU A 16 -26.59 -13.36 -23.79
C GLU A 16 -26.72 -12.96 -22.29
N VAL A 17 -27.62 -13.58 -21.56
CA VAL A 17 -27.84 -13.29 -20.12
C VAL A 17 -26.57 -13.58 -19.29
N ARG A 18 -25.86 -14.67 -19.59
CA ARG A 18 -24.63 -15.03 -18.89
C ARG A 18 -23.47 -14.19 -19.33
N ALA A 19 -23.38 -13.83 -20.61
CA ALA A 19 -22.38 -12.89 -21.12
C ALA A 19 -22.50 -11.53 -20.43
N ASN A 20 -23.71 -10.98 -20.32
CA ASN A 20 -23.97 -9.73 -19.59
C ASN A 20 -23.63 -9.83 -18.08
N ALA A 21 -23.76 -11.01 -17.49
CA ALA A 21 -23.34 -11.24 -16.09
C ALA A 21 -21.81 -11.29 -15.98
N LEU A 22 -21.09 -11.88 -16.95
CA LEU A 22 -19.63 -11.90 -17.03
C LEU A 22 -19.05 -10.51 -17.31
N GLU A 23 -19.71 -9.69 -18.10
CA GLU A 23 -19.32 -8.30 -18.37
C GLU A 23 -19.24 -7.46 -17.09
N LYS A 24 -20.12 -7.71 -16.10
CA LYS A 24 -20.05 -7.08 -14.76
C LYS A 24 -18.76 -7.43 -14.00
N LEU A 25 -18.09 -8.51 -14.36
CA LEU A 25 -16.78 -8.92 -13.86
C LEU A 25 -15.62 -8.44 -14.75
N GLY A 26 -15.90 -7.62 -15.76
CA GLY A 26 -14.91 -7.18 -16.75
C GLY A 26 -14.52 -8.24 -17.76
N ILE A 27 -15.31 -9.32 -17.93
CA ILE A 27 -15.04 -10.44 -18.84
C ILE A 27 -15.92 -10.30 -20.07
N VAL A 28 -15.33 -9.84 -21.18
CA VAL A 28 -16.01 -9.63 -22.47
C VAL A 28 -15.47 -10.55 -23.55
N THR A 29 -14.15 -10.78 -23.54
CA THR A 29 -13.43 -11.57 -24.54
C THR A 29 -12.85 -12.87 -23.97
N LEU A 30 -12.40 -13.77 -24.86
CA LEU A 30 -11.67 -14.98 -24.45
C LEU A 30 -10.38 -14.62 -23.71
N GLY A 31 -9.68 -13.58 -24.12
CA GLY A 31 -8.49 -13.06 -23.45
C GLY A 31 -8.79 -12.61 -22.03
N ASP A 32 -9.90 -11.90 -21.80
CA ASP A 32 -10.33 -11.50 -20.45
C ASP A 32 -10.66 -12.72 -19.60
N LEU A 33 -11.37 -13.68 -20.15
CA LEU A 33 -11.79 -14.89 -19.45
C LEU A 33 -10.60 -15.72 -18.94
N ILE A 34 -9.61 -16.00 -19.79
CA ILE A 34 -8.43 -16.77 -19.39
C ILE A 34 -7.46 -15.96 -18.51
N SER A 35 -7.56 -14.63 -18.55
CA SER A 35 -6.82 -13.74 -17.64
C SER A 35 -7.59 -13.42 -16.35
N TYR A 36 -8.78 -14.02 -16.15
CA TYR A 36 -9.55 -13.88 -14.93
C TYR A 36 -9.17 -15.00 -13.96
N PHE A 37 -8.12 -14.74 -13.17
CA PHE A 37 -7.50 -15.77 -12.34
C PHE A 37 -8.34 -16.13 -11.10
N PRO A 38 -8.23 -17.37 -10.60
CA PRO A 38 -8.84 -17.79 -9.35
C PRO A 38 -8.29 -16.97 -8.16
N ARG A 39 -9.16 -16.64 -7.20
CA ARG A 39 -8.75 -16.00 -5.94
C ARG A 39 -8.20 -16.97 -4.89
N GLY A 40 -8.36 -18.28 -5.13
CA GLY A 40 -7.93 -19.33 -4.23
C GLY A 40 -8.22 -20.70 -4.83
N TYR A 41 -7.84 -21.72 -4.11
CA TYR A 41 -7.97 -23.12 -4.55
C TYR A 41 -8.51 -23.97 -3.41
N GLU A 42 -9.29 -24.98 -3.77
CA GLU A 42 -9.79 -26.01 -2.88
C GLU A 42 -9.12 -27.32 -3.25
N ASP A 43 -8.28 -27.81 -2.36
CA ASP A 43 -7.61 -29.10 -2.57
C ASP A 43 -8.58 -30.24 -2.27
N ARG A 44 -8.95 -30.99 -3.32
CA ARG A 44 -9.80 -32.17 -3.25
C ARG A 44 -9.05 -33.44 -3.66
N THR A 45 -7.71 -33.38 -3.67
CA THR A 45 -6.87 -34.54 -4.09
C THR A 45 -6.80 -35.60 -3.01
N ALA A 46 -6.83 -35.22 -1.74
CA ALA A 46 -6.71 -36.12 -0.62
C ALA A 46 -8.01 -36.91 -0.39
N VAL A 47 -7.98 -38.19 -0.78
CA VAL A 47 -9.03 -39.15 -0.42
C VAL A 47 -8.67 -39.78 0.92
N ARG A 48 -9.54 -39.60 1.94
CA ARG A 48 -9.30 -40.14 3.29
C ARG A 48 -10.26 -41.28 3.63
N PRO A 49 -9.79 -42.28 4.41
CA PRO A 49 -10.65 -43.31 4.97
C PRO A 49 -11.72 -42.72 5.93
N ILE A 50 -12.93 -43.30 5.91
CA ILE A 50 -14.07 -42.85 6.73
C ILE A 50 -13.70 -42.81 8.23
N ARG A 51 -12.87 -43.72 8.70
CA ARG A 51 -12.47 -43.81 10.11
C ARG A 51 -11.65 -42.55 10.56
N GLU A 52 -10.85 -41.99 9.66
CA GLU A 52 -9.92 -40.91 9.97
C GLU A 52 -10.56 -39.50 9.87
N LEU A 53 -11.81 -39.42 9.40
CA LEU A 53 -12.47 -38.14 9.21
C LEU A 53 -12.71 -37.40 10.54
N THR A 54 -12.57 -36.08 10.51
CA THR A 54 -12.82 -35.19 11.65
C THR A 54 -14.01 -34.26 11.33
N ALA A 55 -14.87 -34.03 12.31
CA ALA A 55 -15.99 -33.10 12.13
C ALA A 55 -15.49 -31.68 11.83
N GLY A 56 -16.12 -31.04 10.84
CA GLY A 56 -15.79 -29.68 10.41
C GLY A 56 -14.83 -29.59 9.22
N GLU A 57 -14.10 -30.66 8.86
CA GLU A 57 -13.23 -30.69 7.69
C GLU A 57 -13.99 -30.93 6.38
N SER A 58 -13.51 -30.35 5.28
CA SER A 58 -13.97 -30.63 3.91
C SER A 58 -12.98 -31.56 3.24
N VAL A 59 -13.42 -32.74 2.81
CA VAL A 59 -12.54 -33.81 2.37
C VAL A 59 -13.19 -34.70 1.30
N CYS A 60 -12.36 -35.36 0.46
CA CYS A 60 -12.83 -36.42 -0.39
C CYS A 60 -12.86 -37.77 0.34
N VAL A 61 -13.93 -38.53 0.12
CA VAL A 61 -14.11 -39.89 0.61
C VAL A 61 -14.45 -40.81 -0.56
N ARG A 62 -13.71 -41.88 -0.69
CA ARG A 62 -14.04 -42.97 -1.63
C ARG A 62 -14.87 -44.01 -0.88
N GLY A 63 -16.06 -44.30 -1.39
CA GLY A 63 -16.91 -45.31 -0.74
C GLY A 63 -17.94 -45.92 -1.66
N MET A 64 -18.32 -47.17 -1.36
CA MET A 64 -19.37 -47.90 -2.04
C MET A 64 -20.72 -47.54 -1.41
N VAL A 65 -21.73 -47.30 -2.22
CA VAL A 65 -23.10 -47.05 -1.75
C VAL A 65 -23.70 -48.36 -1.22
N ALA A 66 -23.92 -48.40 0.10
CA ALA A 66 -24.40 -49.57 0.82
C ALA A 66 -25.93 -49.64 1.02
N ALA A 67 -26.66 -48.56 0.72
CA ALA A 67 -28.09 -48.47 0.85
C ALA A 67 -28.68 -47.65 -0.29
N ASP A 68 -29.84 -48.05 -0.79
CA ASP A 68 -30.54 -47.31 -1.84
C ASP A 68 -30.93 -45.91 -1.36
N PRO A 69 -30.71 -44.88 -2.19
CA PRO A 69 -31.12 -43.52 -1.88
C PRO A 69 -32.64 -43.40 -1.83
N THR A 70 -33.22 -43.42 -0.64
CA THR A 70 -34.69 -43.35 -0.45
C THR A 70 -35.15 -41.96 -0.16
N PRO A 71 -36.00 -41.35 -1.03
CA PRO A 71 -36.55 -40.01 -0.80
C PRO A 71 -37.63 -40.05 0.26
N ARG A 72 -37.58 -39.13 1.26
CA ARG A 72 -38.61 -38.87 2.26
C ARG A 72 -39.04 -37.42 2.19
N ARG A 73 -40.37 -37.20 2.22
CA ARG A 73 -40.88 -35.84 2.36
C ARG A 73 -40.79 -35.39 3.82
N ILE A 74 -40.29 -34.22 4.05
CA ILE A 74 -40.19 -33.57 5.38
C ILE A 74 -41.09 -32.33 5.45
N ALA A 75 -41.29 -31.78 6.64
CA ALA A 75 -42.08 -30.58 6.85
C ALA A 75 -41.60 -29.41 5.95
N GLY A 76 -42.55 -28.63 5.42
CA GLY A 76 -42.24 -27.53 4.47
C GLY A 76 -42.10 -27.96 3.01
N GLY A 77 -42.56 -29.15 2.61
CA GLY A 77 -42.55 -29.61 1.20
C GLY A 77 -41.20 -30.01 0.63
N ARG A 78 -40.16 -30.07 1.46
CA ARG A 78 -38.81 -30.46 1.07
C ARG A 78 -38.68 -31.97 1.00
N THR A 79 -37.81 -32.45 0.08
CA THR A 79 -37.45 -33.85 -0.01
C THR A 79 -36.08 -34.08 0.63
N LEU A 80 -35.96 -35.04 1.51
CA LEU A 80 -34.73 -35.51 2.12
C LEU A 80 -34.41 -36.90 1.53
N VAL A 81 -33.21 -37.07 1.03
CA VAL A 81 -32.70 -38.39 0.60
C VAL A 81 -31.55 -38.76 1.51
N LYS A 82 -31.63 -39.91 2.17
CA LYS A 82 -30.54 -40.48 2.95
C LYS A 82 -30.04 -41.76 2.28
N THR A 83 -28.73 -41.90 2.25
CA THR A 83 -28.08 -43.16 1.88
C THR A 83 -26.86 -43.39 2.76
N ARG A 84 -26.26 -44.54 2.70
CA ARG A 84 -25.06 -44.89 3.45
C ARG A 84 -23.96 -45.32 2.50
N VAL A 85 -22.74 -44.86 2.76
CA VAL A 85 -21.53 -45.28 2.08
C VAL A 85 -20.60 -45.99 3.05
N VAL A 86 -19.86 -46.98 2.53
CA VAL A 86 -18.90 -47.78 3.29
C VAL A 86 -17.58 -47.83 2.54
N ASP A 87 -16.51 -47.85 3.29
CA ASP A 87 -15.17 -48.24 2.81
C ASP A 87 -14.61 -49.34 3.73
N ASP A 88 -13.35 -49.72 3.53
CA ASP A 88 -12.69 -50.78 4.33
C ASP A 88 -12.49 -50.35 5.80
N SER A 89 -12.65 -49.06 6.11
CA SER A 89 -12.38 -48.44 7.43
C SER A 89 -13.64 -48.18 8.25
N GLY A 90 -14.80 -48.03 7.60
CA GLY A 90 -16.04 -47.66 8.31
C GLY A 90 -17.22 -47.33 7.41
N ALA A 91 -18.24 -46.72 8.02
CA ALA A 91 -19.46 -46.29 7.35
C ALA A 91 -19.79 -44.83 7.68
N MET A 92 -20.39 -44.12 6.71
CA MET A 92 -20.82 -42.73 6.83
C MET A 92 -22.18 -42.53 6.19
N ASP A 93 -23.01 -41.69 6.76
CA ASP A 93 -24.33 -41.32 6.22
C ASP A 93 -24.18 -40.12 5.25
N LEU A 94 -24.86 -40.17 4.10
CA LEU A 94 -25.00 -39.06 3.17
C LEU A 94 -26.42 -38.54 3.19
N VAL A 95 -26.56 -37.22 3.28
CA VAL A 95 -27.85 -36.54 3.38
C VAL A 95 -27.96 -35.53 2.24
N PHE A 96 -29.00 -35.65 1.42
CA PHE A 96 -29.24 -34.73 0.32
C PHE A 96 -30.60 -34.06 0.47
N PHE A 97 -30.67 -32.75 0.34
CA PHE A 97 -31.89 -31.98 0.36
C PHE A 97 -32.34 -31.63 -1.07
N ASN A 98 -33.63 -31.79 -1.36
CA ASN A 98 -34.28 -31.46 -2.64
C ASN A 98 -33.71 -32.19 -3.86
N ALA A 99 -33.11 -33.35 -3.67
CA ALA A 99 -32.47 -34.15 -4.73
C ALA A 99 -33.41 -35.29 -5.19
N GLN A 100 -34.51 -34.99 -5.87
CA GLN A 100 -35.51 -35.97 -6.29
C GLN A 100 -34.96 -37.01 -7.33
N HIS A 101 -33.97 -36.64 -8.10
CA HIS A 101 -33.35 -37.46 -9.15
C HIS A 101 -32.07 -38.20 -8.73
N LEU A 102 -31.78 -38.22 -7.42
CA LEU A 102 -30.50 -38.80 -6.93
C LEU A 102 -30.40 -40.30 -7.19
N GLY A 103 -31.52 -41.02 -7.11
CA GLY A 103 -31.56 -42.48 -7.33
C GLY A 103 -31.20 -42.93 -8.76
N SER A 104 -31.26 -42.06 -9.76
CA SER A 104 -30.77 -42.35 -11.12
C SER A 104 -29.26 -42.10 -11.26
N SER A 105 -28.66 -41.30 -10.39
CA SER A 105 -27.26 -40.89 -10.46
C SER A 105 -26.37 -41.59 -9.44
N LEU A 106 -26.93 -42.06 -8.33
CA LEU A 106 -26.24 -42.75 -7.25
C LEU A 106 -26.86 -44.15 -7.07
N ARG A 107 -26.08 -45.19 -7.37
CA ARG A 107 -26.58 -46.57 -7.39
C ARG A 107 -25.96 -47.41 -6.27
N MET A 108 -26.76 -48.22 -5.62
CA MET A 108 -26.29 -49.18 -4.63
C MET A 108 -25.32 -50.19 -5.27
N GLY A 109 -24.22 -50.50 -4.56
CA GLY A 109 -23.17 -51.41 -5.00
C GLY A 109 -22.10 -50.77 -5.89
N GLU A 110 -22.30 -49.52 -6.36
CA GLU A 110 -21.28 -48.79 -7.13
C GLU A 110 -20.42 -47.93 -6.20
N THR A 111 -19.14 -47.71 -6.61
CA THR A 111 -18.17 -46.88 -5.86
C THR A 111 -18.11 -45.48 -6.45
N TYR A 112 -18.15 -44.52 -5.58
CA TYR A 112 -18.07 -43.08 -5.90
C TYR A 112 -17.02 -42.41 -5.04
N VAL A 113 -16.56 -41.24 -5.51
CA VAL A 113 -15.79 -40.27 -4.70
C VAL A 113 -16.72 -39.13 -4.32
N PHE A 114 -16.86 -38.93 -3.02
CA PHE A 114 -17.69 -37.87 -2.42
C PHE A 114 -16.82 -36.76 -1.90
N PHE A 115 -17.19 -35.52 -2.13
CA PHE A 115 -16.53 -34.36 -1.53
C PHE A 115 -17.55 -33.51 -0.77
N GLY A 116 -17.27 -33.22 0.48
CA GLY A 116 -18.15 -32.41 1.31
C GLY A 116 -17.57 -32.17 2.70
N ARG A 117 -18.30 -31.35 3.47
CA ARG A 117 -17.97 -31.11 4.86
C ARG A 117 -18.47 -32.24 5.73
N VAL A 118 -17.60 -32.77 6.57
CA VAL A 118 -17.94 -33.82 7.53
C VAL A 118 -18.62 -33.18 8.75
N GLU A 119 -19.75 -33.77 9.15
CA GLU A 119 -20.47 -33.40 10.36
C GLU A 119 -20.66 -34.63 11.25
N ASP A 120 -20.76 -34.44 12.56
CA ASP A 120 -21.12 -35.49 13.51
C ASP A 120 -22.60 -35.37 13.89
N ASP A 121 -23.38 -36.40 13.56
CA ASP A 121 -24.79 -36.52 14.01
C ASP A 121 -24.92 -37.75 14.94
N LEU A 122 -25.19 -37.50 16.24
CA LEU A 122 -25.38 -38.54 17.26
C LEU A 122 -24.29 -39.64 17.26
N ARG A 123 -23.01 -39.28 17.16
CA ARG A 123 -21.83 -40.16 17.04
C ARG A 123 -21.68 -40.87 15.71
N ARG A 124 -22.37 -40.41 14.65
CA ARG A 124 -22.18 -40.89 13.28
C ARG A 124 -21.67 -39.80 12.40
N LYS A 125 -20.68 -40.08 11.59
CA LYS A 125 -20.19 -39.17 10.58
C LYS A 125 -21.18 -39.05 9.45
N GLN A 126 -21.46 -37.82 9.01
CA GLN A 126 -22.33 -37.55 7.87
C GLN A 126 -21.76 -36.45 6.98
N MET A 127 -22.17 -36.45 5.72
CA MET A 127 -21.98 -35.31 4.82
C MET A 127 -23.34 -34.82 4.33
N ILE A 128 -23.52 -33.48 4.29
CA ILE A 128 -24.74 -32.86 3.79
C ILE A 128 -24.52 -32.29 2.40
N ASN A 129 -25.34 -32.69 1.44
CA ASN A 129 -25.26 -32.32 0.02
C ASN A 129 -23.83 -32.44 -0.56
N PRO A 130 -23.11 -33.57 -0.37
CA PRO A 130 -21.79 -33.73 -0.95
C PRO A 130 -21.85 -33.71 -2.48
N LEU A 131 -20.78 -33.22 -3.10
CA LEU A 131 -20.51 -33.48 -4.51
C LEU A 131 -20.10 -34.94 -4.64
N PHE A 132 -20.48 -35.60 -5.71
CA PHE A 132 -20.09 -36.97 -5.95
C PHE A 132 -19.89 -37.28 -7.45
N GLU A 133 -18.98 -38.13 -7.76
CA GLU A 133 -18.66 -38.61 -9.11
C GLU A 133 -18.33 -40.10 -9.07
N PRO A 134 -18.67 -40.85 -10.14
CA PRO A 134 -18.28 -42.27 -10.23
C PRO A 134 -16.74 -42.41 -10.23
N GLU A 135 -16.25 -43.42 -9.60
CA GLU A 135 -14.83 -43.75 -9.61
C GLU A 135 -14.32 -43.92 -11.07
N GLY A 136 -13.17 -43.30 -11.40
CA GLY A 136 -12.58 -43.33 -12.74
C GLY A 136 -13.14 -42.27 -13.72
N ARG A 137 -14.15 -41.47 -13.34
CA ARG A 137 -14.74 -40.43 -14.17
C ARG A 137 -14.75 -39.05 -13.47
N GLN A 138 -13.78 -38.83 -12.59
CA GLN A 138 -13.72 -37.61 -11.79
C GLN A 138 -13.32 -36.39 -12.64
N GLN A 139 -14.12 -35.34 -12.58
CA GLN A 139 -13.85 -34.03 -13.18
C GLN A 139 -13.66 -32.93 -12.12
N VAL A 140 -14.28 -33.11 -10.93
CA VAL A 140 -14.35 -32.11 -9.86
C VAL A 140 -13.80 -32.66 -8.55
N THR A 141 -13.92 -33.98 -8.31
CA THR A 141 -13.34 -34.67 -7.15
C THR A 141 -11.95 -35.20 -7.48
N GLY A 142 -11.08 -35.34 -6.50
CA GLY A 142 -9.70 -35.82 -6.69
C GLY A 142 -8.78 -34.81 -7.42
N ARG A 143 -9.10 -33.53 -7.45
CA ARG A 143 -8.33 -32.49 -8.13
C ARG A 143 -8.28 -31.21 -7.29
N ILE A 144 -7.32 -30.36 -7.58
CA ILE A 144 -7.29 -29.00 -7.05
C ILE A 144 -8.25 -28.15 -7.88
N MET A 145 -9.29 -27.62 -7.22
CA MET A 145 -10.34 -26.86 -7.89
C MET A 145 -10.15 -25.36 -7.70
N PRO A 146 -10.22 -24.56 -8.78
CA PRO A 146 -10.13 -23.09 -8.69
C PRO A 146 -11.38 -22.49 -8.07
N ILE A 147 -11.21 -21.47 -7.24
CA ILE A 147 -12.28 -20.65 -6.66
C ILE A 147 -12.20 -19.26 -7.29
N TYR A 148 -13.16 -18.94 -8.16
CA TYR A 148 -13.24 -17.65 -8.81
C TYR A 148 -14.08 -16.65 -8.01
N PRO A 149 -13.78 -15.33 -8.08
CA PRO A 149 -14.75 -14.31 -7.70
C PRO A 149 -16.00 -14.42 -8.60
N LEU A 150 -17.18 -14.28 -8.01
CA LEU A 150 -18.45 -14.47 -8.73
C LEU A 150 -19.35 -13.24 -8.63
N THR A 151 -20.33 -13.17 -9.55
CA THR A 151 -21.45 -12.24 -9.50
C THR A 151 -22.79 -12.98 -9.58
N ALA A 152 -23.90 -12.29 -9.35
CA ALA A 152 -25.23 -12.88 -9.45
C ALA A 152 -25.45 -13.48 -10.86
N GLY A 153 -25.91 -14.73 -10.92
CA GLY A 153 -26.16 -15.47 -12.15
C GLY A 153 -24.98 -16.28 -12.70
N VAL A 154 -23.77 -16.18 -12.08
CA VAL A 154 -22.58 -16.96 -12.42
C VAL A 154 -22.26 -17.92 -11.27
N THR A 155 -22.04 -19.19 -11.57
CA THR A 155 -21.66 -20.23 -10.60
C THR A 155 -20.21 -20.66 -10.80
N GLN A 156 -19.55 -21.24 -9.75
CA GLN A 156 -18.18 -21.77 -9.86
C GLN A 156 -18.05 -22.80 -11.00
N GLY A 157 -19.02 -23.72 -11.10
CA GLY A 157 -19.02 -24.73 -12.16
C GLY A 157 -19.21 -24.17 -13.57
N LEU A 158 -19.94 -23.05 -13.72
CA LEU A 158 -20.03 -22.35 -15.01
C LEU A 158 -18.70 -21.70 -15.35
N MET A 159 -18.11 -20.98 -14.37
CA MET A 159 -16.84 -20.27 -14.58
C MET A 159 -15.70 -21.22 -14.91
N ALA A 160 -15.56 -22.33 -14.17
CA ALA A 160 -14.54 -23.35 -14.44
C ALA A 160 -14.70 -23.99 -15.83
N ARG A 161 -15.94 -24.30 -16.26
CA ARG A 161 -16.18 -24.83 -17.62
C ARG A 161 -15.89 -23.79 -18.70
N ALA A 162 -16.25 -22.56 -18.48
CA ALA A 162 -15.95 -21.48 -19.43
C ALA A 162 -14.46 -21.25 -19.57
N ALA A 163 -13.71 -21.19 -18.43
CA ALA A 163 -12.27 -21.07 -18.42
C ALA A 163 -11.57 -22.23 -19.16
N ARG A 164 -12.03 -23.49 -18.95
CA ARG A 164 -11.52 -24.66 -19.68
C ARG A 164 -11.71 -24.51 -21.19
N GLN A 165 -12.93 -24.18 -21.63
CA GLN A 165 -13.20 -23.98 -23.05
C GLN A 165 -12.41 -22.81 -23.64
N GLY A 166 -12.23 -21.74 -22.87
CA GLY A 166 -11.41 -20.60 -23.28
C GLY A 166 -9.95 -20.98 -23.47
N LEU A 167 -9.37 -21.74 -22.52
CA LEU A 167 -7.99 -22.25 -22.62
C LEU A 167 -7.82 -23.19 -23.83
N ASP A 168 -8.75 -24.12 -24.03
CA ASP A 168 -8.70 -25.05 -25.16
C ASP A 168 -8.77 -24.30 -26.51
N ALA A 169 -9.59 -23.23 -26.60
CA ALA A 169 -9.72 -22.39 -27.79
C ALA A 169 -8.49 -21.49 -28.04
N CYS A 170 -7.79 -21.07 -26.99
CA CYS A 170 -6.67 -20.12 -27.05
C CYS A 170 -5.29 -20.76 -26.93
N ARG A 171 -5.18 -22.09 -26.81
CA ARG A 171 -3.93 -22.79 -26.47
C ARG A 171 -2.77 -22.47 -27.43
N GLU A 172 -3.04 -22.31 -28.73
CA GLU A 172 -2.04 -22.01 -29.75
C GLU A 172 -1.91 -20.48 -30.02
N LEU A 173 -2.72 -19.67 -29.35
CA LEU A 173 -2.83 -18.22 -29.58
C LEU A 173 -2.15 -17.39 -28.50
N LEU A 174 -1.67 -18.01 -27.43
CA LEU A 174 -1.04 -17.30 -26.31
C LEU A 174 0.39 -16.89 -26.68
N PRO A 175 0.65 -15.59 -26.95
CA PRO A 175 2.00 -15.13 -27.20
C PRO A 175 2.81 -15.19 -25.88
N ASP A 176 4.02 -15.74 -25.92
CA ASP A 176 4.95 -15.55 -24.82
C ASP A 176 5.57 -14.15 -24.96
N VAL A 177 5.20 -13.26 -24.05
CA VAL A 177 5.67 -11.87 -24.05
C VAL A 177 7.05 -11.71 -23.40
N LEU A 178 7.50 -12.71 -22.63
CA LEU A 178 8.84 -12.69 -22.03
C LEU A 178 9.88 -13.15 -23.04
N PRO A 179 10.94 -12.38 -23.28
CA PRO A 179 12.09 -12.82 -24.06
C PRO A 179 12.67 -14.12 -23.49
N ASP A 180 13.05 -15.05 -24.37
CA ASP A 180 13.56 -16.39 -23.98
C ASP A 180 14.75 -16.32 -23.01
N GLY A 181 15.64 -15.37 -23.21
CA GLY A 181 16.79 -15.14 -22.30
C GLY A 181 16.37 -14.85 -20.88
N ILE A 182 15.33 -14.02 -20.69
CA ILE A 182 14.77 -13.69 -19.36
C ILE A 182 14.07 -14.91 -18.77
N ARG A 183 13.25 -15.58 -19.57
CA ARG A 183 12.53 -16.79 -19.14
C ARG A 183 13.48 -17.86 -18.61
N GLN A 184 14.58 -18.13 -19.33
CA GLN A 184 15.59 -19.10 -18.94
C GLN A 184 16.40 -18.65 -17.72
N ALA A 185 16.87 -17.40 -17.68
CA ALA A 185 17.67 -16.87 -16.58
C ALA A 185 16.94 -16.93 -15.23
N HIS A 186 15.61 -16.76 -15.24
CA HIS A 186 14.76 -16.80 -14.04
C HIS A 186 14.04 -18.14 -13.82
N SER A 187 14.35 -19.17 -14.62
CA SER A 187 13.76 -20.52 -14.53
C SER A 187 12.23 -20.49 -14.57
N LEU A 188 11.66 -19.70 -15.48
CA LEU A 188 10.21 -19.54 -15.64
C LEU A 188 9.66 -20.55 -16.67
N CYS A 189 8.48 -21.09 -16.40
CA CYS A 189 7.81 -21.99 -17.33
C CYS A 189 7.24 -21.27 -18.55
N TYR A 190 6.85 -22.02 -19.57
CA TYR A 190 6.16 -21.48 -20.76
C TYR A 190 4.77 -20.95 -20.41
N VAL A 191 4.31 -19.96 -21.17
CA VAL A 191 3.02 -19.29 -20.95
C VAL A 191 1.84 -20.27 -20.95
N ASN A 192 1.81 -21.23 -21.86
CA ASN A 192 0.74 -22.23 -21.93
C ASN A 192 0.67 -23.12 -20.68
N TYR A 193 1.83 -23.53 -20.15
CA TYR A 193 1.90 -24.28 -18.90
C TYR A 193 1.39 -23.44 -17.72
N ALA A 194 1.74 -22.16 -17.70
CA ALA A 194 1.33 -21.25 -16.63
C ALA A 194 -0.20 -21.04 -16.64
N TYR A 195 -0.81 -20.75 -17.78
CA TYR A 195 -2.25 -20.57 -17.88
C TYR A 195 -3.03 -21.88 -17.61
N GLU A 196 -2.54 -23.03 -18.04
CA GLU A 196 -3.16 -24.32 -17.74
C GLU A 196 -3.16 -24.60 -16.23
N ASN A 197 -1.99 -24.45 -15.56
CA ASN A 197 -1.86 -24.82 -14.15
C ASN A 197 -2.31 -23.74 -13.17
N ILE A 198 -2.50 -22.47 -13.60
CA ILE A 198 -3.15 -21.47 -12.75
C ILE A 198 -4.66 -21.68 -12.67
N HIS A 199 -5.29 -22.19 -13.73
CA HIS A 199 -6.72 -22.49 -13.73
C HIS A 199 -7.03 -23.91 -13.26
N PHE A 200 -6.21 -24.89 -13.67
CA PHE A 200 -6.44 -26.32 -13.38
C PHE A 200 -5.12 -26.99 -12.99
N PRO A 201 -4.63 -26.72 -11.79
CA PRO A 201 -3.34 -27.23 -11.34
C PRO A 201 -3.33 -28.76 -11.28
N SER A 202 -2.28 -29.35 -11.84
CA SER A 202 -2.05 -30.80 -11.77
C SER A 202 -1.50 -31.23 -10.41
N SER A 203 -0.81 -30.33 -9.71
CA SER A 203 -0.31 -30.50 -8.35
C SER A 203 -0.11 -29.13 -7.67
N PRO A 204 0.08 -29.08 -6.34
CA PRO A 204 0.44 -27.83 -5.65
C PRO A 204 1.72 -27.20 -6.19
N GLU A 205 2.73 -27.99 -6.54
CA GLU A 205 4.01 -27.53 -7.09
C GLU A 205 3.83 -26.94 -8.49
N ALA A 206 2.98 -27.55 -9.32
CA ALA A 206 2.66 -27.03 -10.65
C ALA A 206 1.93 -25.68 -10.57
N LEU A 207 1.07 -25.51 -9.56
CA LEU A 207 0.41 -24.23 -9.26
C LEU A 207 1.42 -23.16 -8.87
N GLU A 208 2.38 -23.50 -8.01
CA GLU A 208 3.41 -22.55 -7.56
C GLU A 208 4.30 -22.11 -8.74
N VAL A 209 4.72 -23.04 -9.60
CA VAL A 209 5.49 -22.75 -10.82
C VAL A 209 4.70 -21.83 -11.77
N ALA A 210 3.41 -22.11 -11.98
CA ALA A 210 2.54 -21.31 -12.82
C ALA A 210 2.34 -19.91 -12.25
N ARG A 211 2.06 -19.79 -10.94
CA ARG A 211 1.89 -18.52 -10.25
C ARG A 211 3.16 -17.67 -10.31
N ARG A 212 4.33 -18.27 -10.03
CA ARG A 212 5.62 -17.60 -10.12
C ARG A 212 5.82 -16.96 -11.51
N ARG A 213 5.51 -17.70 -12.58
CA ARG A 213 5.64 -17.22 -13.96
C ARG A 213 4.74 -16.03 -14.25
N LEU A 214 3.48 -16.10 -13.88
CA LEU A 214 2.49 -15.05 -14.18
C LEU A 214 2.72 -13.79 -13.31
N VAL A 215 3.06 -13.96 -12.04
CA VAL A 215 3.42 -12.84 -11.15
C VAL A 215 4.68 -12.13 -11.66
N PHE A 216 5.74 -12.88 -12.01
CA PHE A 216 6.96 -12.29 -12.56
C PHE A 216 6.65 -11.50 -13.84
N GLU A 217 5.87 -12.07 -14.77
CA GLU A 217 5.49 -11.38 -16.01
C GLU A 217 4.75 -10.07 -15.74
N GLU A 218 3.75 -10.08 -14.87
CA GLU A 218 2.96 -8.90 -14.56
C GLU A 218 3.84 -7.78 -13.96
N LEU A 219 4.72 -8.12 -13.03
CA LEU A 219 5.64 -7.18 -12.39
C LEU A 219 6.74 -6.69 -13.36
N PHE A 220 7.21 -7.55 -14.26
CA PHE A 220 8.18 -7.22 -15.28
C PHE A 220 7.61 -6.24 -16.31
N LEU A 221 6.40 -6.52 -16.84
CA LEU A 221 5.67 -5.64 -17.76
C LEU A 221 5.44 -4.25 -17.14
N LEU A 222 4.99 -4.22 -15.88
CA LEU A 222 4.80 -2.97 -15.14
C LEU A 222 6.11 -2.19 -15.03
N THR A 223 7.19 -2.86 -14.66
CA THR A 223 8.49 -2.20 -14.47
C THR A 223 9.06 -1.66 -15.79
N CYS A 224 8.99 -2.44 -16.87
CA CYS A 224 9.41 -2.00 -18.20
C CYS A 224 8.58 -0.79 -18.68
N GLY A 225 7.25 -0.83 -18.48
CA GLY A 225 6.37 0.28 -18.87
C GLY A 225 6.70 1.56 -18.10
N LEU A 226 6.91 1.48 -16.79
CA LEU A 226 7.35 2.63 -15.98
C LEU A 226 8.71 3.17 -16.42
N GLN A 227 9.64 2.31 -16.84
CA GLN A 227 10.94 2.76 -17.36
C GLN A 227 10.82 3.46 -18.72
N LEU A 228 9.95 2.96 -19.63
CA LEU A 228 9.66 3.65 -20.91
C LEU A 228 9.05 5.04 -20.68
N LEU A 229 8.12 5.17 -19.72
CA LEU A 229 7.55 6.47 -19.36
C LEU A 229 8.61 7.44 -18.83
N ARG A 230 9.54 6.95 -17.99
CA ARG A 230 10.67 7.76 -17.50
C ARG A 230 11.58 8.24 -18.63
N GLN A 231 11.87 7.38 -19.60
CA GLN A 231 12.73 7.75 -20.73
C GLN A 231 12.12 8.85 -21.58
N ARG A 232 10.80 8.77 -21.91
CA ARG A 232 10.12 9.82 -22.65
C ARG A 232 10.18 11.19 -21.98
N ARG A 233 10.10 11.24 -20.64
CA ARG A 233 10.29 12.49 -19.89
C ARG A 233 11.74 12.98 -19.87
N ARG A 234 12.70 12.07 -20.00
CA ARG A 234 14.13 12.42 -20.05
C ARG A 234 14.58 13.02 -21.37
N ASP A 235 13.73 13.06 -22.40
CA ASP A 235 14.02 13.70 -23.69
C ASP A 235 13.75 15.22 -23.67
N VAL A 236 13.20 15.75 -22.56
CA VAL A 236 13.02 17.17 -22.33
C VAL A 236 14.24 17.77 -21.66
N ALA A 237 14.67 18.96 -22.10
CA ALA A 237 15.78 19.68 -21.47
C ALA A 237 15.33 20.29 -20.14
N GLY A 238 16.07 20.03 -19.06
CA GLY A 238 15.85 20.63 -17.75
C GLY A 238 16.62 21.95 -17.57
N PRO A 239 16.42 22.62 -16.43
CA PRO A 239 17.22 23.78 -16.05
C PRO A 239 18.69 23.42 -16.02
N ALA A 240 19.52 24.12 -16.79
CA ALA A 240 20.94 23.81 -16.88
C ALA A 240 21.66 24.19 -15.58
N CYS A 241 22.21 23.21 -14.88
CA CYS A 241 23.07 23.40 -13.72
C CYS A 241 24.49 22.94 -14.02
N HIS A 242 25.46 23.74 -13.58
CA HIS A 242 26.87 23.41 -13.71
C HIS A 242 27.40 22.69 -12.47
N PRO A 243 28.32 21.72 -12.62
CA PRO A 243 28.94 21.06 -11.48
C PRO A 243 29.66 22.06 -10.57
N MET A 244 29.43 21.92 -9.26
CA MET A 244 30.09 22.75 -8.25
C MET A 244 30.55 21.92 -7.07
N ASP A 245 31.57 22.43 -6.37
CA ASP A 245 32.02 21.84 -5.11
C ASP A 245 30.96 22.07 -4.01
N MET A 246 30.53 21.03 -3.35
CA MET A 246 29.57 21.06 -2.24
C MET A 246 30.21 21.34 -0.86
N GLU A 247 31.58 21.30 -0.78
CA GLU A 247 32.28 21.53 0.49
C GLU A 247 32.01 22.89 1.12
N PRO A 248 31.86 24.01 0.39
CA PRO A 248 31.49 25.29 0.97
C PRO A 248 30.15 25.25 1.71
N PHE A 249 29.19 24.46 1.23
CA PHE A 249 27.93 24.24 1.92
C PHE A 249 28.14 23.41 3.19
N TYR A 250 28.83 22.27 3.09
CA TYR A 250 29.04 21.36 4.22
C TYR A 250 29.79 22.02 5.38
N ARG A 251 30.81 22.82 5.11
CA ARG A 251 31.60 23.52 6.15
C ARG A 251 30.83 24.58 6.94
N ARG A 252 29.80 25.17 6.34
CA ARG A 252 28.99 26.21 7.00
C ARG A 252 27.80 25.65 7.80
N LEU A 253 27.56 24.33 7.72
CA LEU A 253 26.56 23.69 8.55
C LEU A 253 27.00 23.63 10.02
N PRO A 254 26.07 23.79 11.00
CA PRO A 254 26.40 23.71 12.42
C PRO A 254 26.62 22.27 12.92
N PHE A 255 26.50 21.26 12.05
CA PHE A 255 26.64 19.83 12.33
C PHE A 255 27.11 19.06 11.09
N ALA A 256 27.68 17.89 11.29
CA ALA A 256 28.07 17.00 10.19
C ALA A 256 26.86 16.25 9.63
N LEU A 257 26.81 16.12 8.31
CA LEU A 257 25.81 15.29 7.63
C LEU A 257 26.18 13.80 7.75
N THR A 258 25.14 12.95 7.83
CA THR A 258 25.33 11.49 7.77
C THR A 258 25.80 11.04 6.37
N GLY A 259 26.34 9.83 6.28
CA GLY A 259 26.72 9.22 5.00
C GLY A 259 25.54 9.11 4.05
N ALA A 260 24.35 8.71 4.58
CA ALA A 260 23.13 8.61 3.79
C ALA A 260 22.61 9.96 3.26
N GLN A 261 22.71 11.02 4.06
CA GLN A 261 22.36 12.36 3.59
C GLN A 261 23.31 12.85 2.49
N ARG A 262 24.61 12.61 2.63
CA ARG A 262 25.61 12.97 1.59
C ARG A 262 25.36 12.18 0.28
N ARG A 263 25.03 10.89 0.37
CA ARG A 263 24.65 10.10 -0.82
C ARG A 263 23.41 10.66 -1.51
N ALA A 264 22.36 10.98 -0.74
CA ALA A 264 21.12 11.54 -1.28
C ALA A 264 21.33 12.91 -1.94
N ILE A 265 22.20 13.75 -1.37
CA ILE A 265 22.60 15.03 -1.98
C ILE A 265 23.37 14.79 -3.28
N ALA A 266 24.34 13.88 -3.29
CA ALA A 266 25.12 13.57 -4.47
C ALA A 266 24.25 13.04 -5.61
N ASP A 267 23.27 12.16 -5.30
CA ASP A 267 22.30 11.67 -6.27
C ASP A 267 21.49 12.83 -6.88
N ALA A 268 20.95 13.72 -6.04
CA ALA A 268 20.11 14.83 -6.48
C ALA A 268 20.92 15.86 -7.31
N VAL A 269 22.11 16.22 -6.86
CA VAL A 269 23.00 17.13 -7.58
C VAL A 269 23.45 16.51 -8.92
N GLY A 270 23.75 15.22 -8.94
CA GLY A 270 24.07 14.48 -10.17
C GLY A 270 22.94 14.55 -11.21
N ASP A 271 21.68 14.40 -10.76
CA ASP A 271 20.52 14.57 -11.64
C ASP A 271 20.41 16.01 -12.17
N MET A 272 20.56 17.01 -11.30
CA MET A 272 20.46 18.44 -11.70
C MET A 272 21.52 18.85 -12.72
N VAL A 273 22.70 18.24 -12.67
CA VAL A 273 23.81 18.47 -13.62
C VAL A 273 23.63 17.70 -14.93
N SER A 274 22.75 16.71 -14.96
CA SER A 274 22.59 15.82 -16.14
C SER A 274 22.03 16.50 -17.38
N GLY A 275 21.56 17.76 -17.27
CA GLY A 275 20.87 18.49 -18.34
C GLY A 275 19.40 18.09 -18.54
N LYS A 276 18.89 17.19 -17.70
CA LYS A 276 17.51 16.69 -17.71
C LYS A 276 16.78 17.11 -16.44
N PRO A 277 15.43 17.24 -16.45
CA PRO A 277 14.71 17.56 -15.23
C PRO A 277 14.91 16.45 -14.19
N MET A 278 15.42 16.79 -13.01
CA MET A 278 15.42 15.87 -11.86
C MET A 278 13.98 15.59 -11.45
N ASN A 279 13.63 14.35 -11.22
CA ASN A 279 12.35 13.94 -10.64
C ASN A 279 12.63 12.88 -9.57
N ARG A 280 12.90 13.33 -8.31
CA ARG A 280 13.47 12.48 -7.27
C ARG A 280 12.68 12.49 -5.98
N LEU A 281 12.42 11.30 -5.45
CA LEU A 281 11.91 11.07 -4.10
C LEU A 281 13.06 10.87 -3.11
N CYS A 282 13.17 11.76 -2.14
CA CYS A 282 14.05 11.61 -0.98
C CYS A 282 13.25 11.05 0.19
N GLN A 283 13.45 9.78 0.48
CA GLN A 283 12.71 9.03 1.48
C GLN A 283 13.58 8.77 2.71
N GLY A 284 12.98 8.85 3.89
CA GLY A 284 13.68 8.54 5.13
C GLY A 284 12.77 8.66 6.33
N ASP A 285 13.16 8.07 7.44
CA ASP A 285 12.39 8.08 8.68
C ASP A 285 12.12 9.50 9.20
N VAL A 286 11.15 9.64 10.09
CA VAL A 286 10.88 10.92 10.77
C VAL A 286 12.15 11.39 11.49
N GLY A 287 12.62 12.60 11.14
CA GLY A 287 13.85 13.19 11.70
C GLY A 287 15.15 12.64 11.16
N SER A 288 15.17 11.92 10.04
CA SER A 288 16.40 11.53 9.32
C SER A 288 17.14 12.71 8.67
N GLY A 289 16.56 13.91 8.71
CA GLY A 289 17.17 15.14 8.18
C GLY A 289 16.97 15.37 6.68
N LYS A 290 15.86 14.90 6.11
CA LYS A 290 15.43 15.17 4.71
C LYS A 290 15.47 16.66 4.34
N THR A 291 15.09 17.52 5.28
CA THR A 291 15.14 18.99 5.11
C THR A 291 16.56 19.50 4.81
N MET A 292 17.60 18.82 5.30
CA MET A 292 18.98 19.22 5.01
C MET A 292 19.39 18.84 3.58
N VAL A 293 18.87 17.73 3.06
CA VAL A 293 19.04 17.39 1.63
C VAL A 293 18.35 18.45 0.76
N ALA A 294 17.13 18.84 1.12
CA ALA A 294 16.45 19.92 0.41
C ALA A 294 17.23 21.26 0.50
N ALA A 295 17.77 21.63 1.66
CA ALA A 295 18.59 22.83 1.83
C ALA A 295 19.85 22.82 0.92
N ALA A 296 20.49 21.67 0.79
CA ALA A 296 21.66 21.50 -0.10
C ALA A 296 21.29 21.67 -1.57
N CYS A 297 20.16 21.05 -2.00
CA CYS A 297 19.65 21.20 -3.37
C CYS A 297 19.21 22.64 -3.68
N ILE A 298 18.56 23.30 -2.71
CA ILE A 298 18.16 24.72 -2.82
C ILE A 298 19.39 25.60 -2.98
N TRP A 299 20.42 25.43 -2.10
CA TRP A 299 21.66 26.16 -2.21
C TRP A 299 22.33 25.94 -3.58
N PHE A 300 22.41 24.70 -4.02
CA PHE A 300 23.01 24.36 -5.32
C PHE A 300 22.26 24.99 -6.50
N ALA A 301 20.94 25.00 -6.49
CA ALA A 301 20.12 25.64 -7.53
C ALA A 301 20.32 27.17 -7.56
N VAL A 302 20.34 27.80 -6.39
CA VAL A 302 20.50 29.27 -6.27
C VAL A 302 21.90 29.69 -6.73
N GLU A 303 22.94 28.98 -6.36
CA GLU A 303 24.32 29.26 -6.84
C GLU A 303 24.45 29.08 -8.36
N ASN A 304 23.57 28.26 -8.99
CA ASN A 304 23.44 28.15 -10.44
C ASN A 304 22.52 29.20 -11.06
N GLY A 305 22.02 30.18 -10.28
CA GLY A 305 21.22 31.30 -10.76
C GLY A 305 19.71 30.99 -10.93
N TRP A 306 19.23 29.92 -10.30
CA TRP A 306 17.82 29.51 -10.32
C TRP A 306 17.08 29.88 -9.04
N GLN A 307 15.82 30.33 -9.20
CA GLN A 307 14.92 30.44 -8.07
C GLN A 307 14.37 29.08 -7.66
N THR A 308 13.94 28.97 -6.40
CA THR A 308 13.47 27.72 -5.81
C THR A 308 12.15 27.92 -5.09
N ALA A 309 11.31 26.87 -5.08
CA ALA A 309 10.05 26.84 -4.34
C ALA A 309 10.02 25.63 -3.39
N LEU A 310 9.61 25.83 -2.13
CA LEU A 310 9.36 24.75 -1.19
C LEU A 310 7.91 24.76 -0.76
N MET A 311 7.17 23.72 -1.11
CA MET A 311 5.76 23.57 -0.80
C MET A 311 5.54 22.62 0.39
N ALA A 312 4.83 23.10 1.40
CA ALA A 312 4.40 22.33 2.57
C ALA A 312 2.87 22.17 2.60
N PRO A 313 2.33 21.05 3.15
CA PRO A 313 0.89 20.80 3.14
C PRO A 313 0.08 21.70 4.06
N THR A 314 0.71 22.33 5.05
CA THR A 314 0.04 23.20 6.02
C THR A 314 0.83 24.45 6.30
N GLU A 315 0.16 25.54 6.74
CA GLU A 315 0.83 26.78 7.11
C GLU A 315 1.81 26.61 8.27
N ILE A 316 1.49 25.75 9.23
CA ILE A 316 2.37 25.45 10.36
C ILE A 316 3.70 24.88 9.88
N LEU A 317 3.65 23.91 8.98
CA LEU A 317 4.86 23.31 8.39
C LEU A 317 5.64 24.30 7.52
N ALA A 318 4.93 25.11 6.71
CA ALA A 318 5.58 26.15 5.92
C ALA A 318 6.34 27.16 6.80
N ARG A 319 5.73 27.60 7.91
CA ARG A 319 6.38 28.47 8.91
C ARG A 319 7.57 27.78 9.57
N GLN A 320 7.43 26.51 9.94
CA GLN A 320 8.52 25.73 10.54
C GLN A 320 9.71 25.58 9.58
N HIS A 321 9.45 25.26 8.30
CA HIS A 321 10.49 25.23 7.29
C HIS A 321 11.15 26.60 7.12
N TYR A 322 10.37 27.68 7.08
CA TYR A 322 10.90 29.01 6.99
C TYR A 322 11.78 29.37 8.18
N GLN A 323 11.32 29.10 9.41
CA GLN A 323 12.08 29.38 10.63
C GLN A 323 13.38 28.55 10.72
N GLY A 324 13.38 27.33 10.20
CA GLY A 324 14.56 26.47 10.19
C GLY A 324 15.54 26.78 9.04
N LEU A 325 15.03 27.02 7.84
CA LEU A 325 15.84 27.17 6.64
C LEU A 325 16.32 28.62 6.41
N ALA A 326 15.49 29.64 6.66
CA ALA A 326 15.86 31.01 6.36
C ALA A 326 17.12 31.47 7.11
N PRO A 327 17.29 31.22 8.44
CA PRO A 327 18.53 31.58 9.15
C PRO A 327 19.77 30.78 8.66
N LEU A 328 19.55 29.52 8.25
CA LEU A 328 20.61 28.69 7.71
C LEU A 328 21.08 29.20 6.34
N LEU A 329 20.14 29.45 5.43
CA LEU A 329 20.39 29.87 4.05
C LEU A 329 20.83 31.32 3.95
N ALA A 330 20.47 32.18 4.91
CA ALA A 330 21.00 33.55 5.02
C ALA A 330 22.53 33.58 5.15
N ARG A 331 23.17 32.54 5.70
CA ARG A 331 24.64 32.40 5.75
C ARG A 331 25.27 32.29 4.36
N PHE A 332 24.46 31.98 3.36
CA PHE A 332 24.84 31.88 1.95
C PHE A 332 24.26 33.01 1.11
N SER A 333 23.76 34.06 1.75
CA SER A 333 23.13 35.23 1.12
C SER A 333 21.85 34.90 0.33
N ILE A 334 21.19 33.77 0.62
CA ILE A 334 19.94 33.34 -0.02
C ILE A 334 18.77 34.04 0.67
N ARG A 335 17.95 34.75 -0.10
CA ARG A 335 16.79 35.50 0.35
C ARG A 335 15.56 34.66 0.33
N CYS A 336 15.02 34.37 1.51
CA CYS A 336 13.86 33.50 1.68
C CYS A 336 12.59 34.32 1.96
N ALA A 337 11.46 33.92 1.37
CA ALA A 337 10.14 34.49 1.67
C ALA A 337 9.15 33.37 2.09
N LEU A 338 8.13 33.75 2.88
CA LEU A 338 7.06 32.88 3.32
C LEU A 338 5.72 33.34 2.73
N LEU A 339 5.11 32.51 1.88
CA LEU A 339 3.83 32.81 1.25
C LEU A 339 2.77 31.76 1.63
N THR A 340 1.78 32.19 2.43
CA THR A 340 0.68 31.34 2.90
C THR A 340 -0.66 32.03 2.67
N GLY A 341 -1.76 31.32 2.92
CA GLY A 341 -3.11 31.91 2.83
C GLY A 341 -3.36 33.04 3.84
N SER A 342 -2.59 33.08 4.93
CA SER A 342 -2.69 34.13 5.98
C SER A 342 -1.73 35.30 5.76
N THR A 343 -0.90 35.32 4.72
CA THR A 343 0.03 36.41 4.39
C THR A 343 -0.74 37.69 4.10
N ARG A 344 -0.34 38.82 4.74
CA ARG A 344 -1.02 40.09 4.59
C ARG A 344 -0.90 40.62 3.15
N ALA A 345 -1.92 41.34 2.68
CA ALA A 345 -1.98 41.78 1.28
C ALA A 345 -0.80 42.70 0.85
N ARG A 346 -0.22 43.49 1.76
CA ARG A 346 0.97 44.29 1.47
C ARG A 346 2.21 43.40 1.30
N GLU A 347 2.46 42.53 2.27
CA GLU A 347 3.57 41.60 2.27
C GLU A 347 3.49 40.65 1.07
N ARG A 348 2.27 40.15 0.75
CA ARG A 348 2.03 39.36 -0.44
C ARG A 348 2.49 40.05 -1.73
N ARG A 349 2.13 41.37 -1.88
CA ARG A 349 2.54 42.15 -3.07
C ARG A 349 4.06 42.31 -3.16
N GLU A 350 4.72 42.55 -2.02
CA GLU A 350 6.18 42.66 -1.95
C GLU A 350 6.87 41.31 -2.33
N ILE A 351 6.32 40.18 -1.84
CA ILE A 351 6.82 38.84 -2.20
C ILE A 351 6.61 38.58 -3.69
N LEU A 352 5.41 38.83 -4.24
CA LEU A 352 5.14 38.60 -5.65
C LEU A 352 6.05 39.43 -6.56
N ALA A 353 6.29 40.69 -6.24
CA ALA A 353 7.24 41.53 -6.96
C ALA A 353 8.66 40.97 -6.88
N GLY A 354 9.11 40.56 -5.69
CA GLY A 354 10.45 39.98 -5.51
C GLY A 354 10.66 38.60 -6.17
N LEU A 355 9.60 37.85 -6.39
CA LEU A 355 9.69 36.61 -7.18
C LEU A 355 9.80 36.91 -8.68
N ALA A 356 9.01 37.90 -9.16
CA ALA A 356 8.98 38.28 -10.55
C ALA A 356 10.28 38.98 -11.02
N ASP A 357 10.93 39.75 -10.15
CA ASP A 357 12.18 40.44 -10.47
C ASP A 357 13.46 39.66 -10.06
N GLY A 358 13.30 38.47 -9.43
CA GLY A 358 14.41 37.62 -9.03
C GLY A 358 15.13 38.08 -7.76
N THR A 359 14.58 39.04 -6.98
CA THR A 359 15.16 39.46 -5.69
C THR A 359 14.92 38.47 -4.58
N ILE A 360 13.98 37.52 -4.71
CA ILE A 360 13.72 36.43 -3.79
C ILE A 360 14.22 35.14 -4.44
N ASP A 361 15.11 34.43 -3.76
CA ASP A 361 15.75 33.21 -4.25
C ASP A 361 14.98 31.94 -3.87
N LEU A 362 14.34 31.92 -2.68
CA LEU A 362 13.53 30.80 -2.18
C LEU A 362 12.18 31.30 -1.67
N CYS A 363 11.10 30.76 -2.21
CA CYS A 363 9.76 30.96 -1.65
C CYS A 363 9.27 29.67 -0.97
N ILE A 364 8.99 29.75 0.33
CA ILE A 364 8.40 28.66 1.11
C ILE A 364 6.92 28.97 1.29
N GLY A 365 6.04 27.99 1.07
CA GLY A 365 4.62 28.25 1.24
C GLY A 365 3.75 26.98 1.18
N THR A 366 2.44 27.23 1.08
CA THR A 366 1.42 26.19 0.92
C THR A 366 0.89 26.20 -0.52
N HIS A 367 -0.34 25.72 -0.73
CA HIS A 367 -1.05 25.85 -2.00
C HIS A 367 -1.13 27.31 -2.51
N ALA A 368 -0.84 28.31 -1.69
CA ALA A 368 -0.74 29.70 -2.11
C ALA A 368 0.34 29.91 -3.20
N LEU A 369 1.35 29.03 -3.29
CA LEU A 369 2.35 29.05 -4.36
C LEU A 369 1.79 28.64 -5.73
N LEU A 370 0.62 28.00 -5.77
CA LEU A 370 -0.01 27.51 -6.99
C LEU A 370 -0.90 28.54 -7.68
N THR A 371 -1.24 29.64 -6.99
CA THR A 371 -2.14 30.67 -7.51
C THR A 371 -1.52 31.36 -8.74
N GLU A 372 -2.34 31.73 -9.73
CA GLU A 372 -1.88 32.26 -11.03
C GLU A 372 -1.05 33.55 -10.92
N ASP A 373 -1.28 34.36 -9.89
CA ASP A 373 -0.55 35.58 -9.62
C ASP A 373 0.90 35.38 -9.13
N VAL A 374 1.28 34.18 -8.74
CA VAL A 374 2.67 33.83 -8.38
C VAL A 374 3.46 33.53 -9.64
N GLN A 375 4.35 34.43 -10.00
CA GLN A 375 5.24 34.28 -11.16
C GLN A 375 6.69 34.36 -10.72
N TYR A 376 7.52 33.46 -11.20
CA TYR A 376 8.96 33.42 -10.96
C TYR A 376 9.70 33.94 -12.17
N GLN A 377 10.81 34.63 -11.98
CA GLN A 377 11.68 35.03 -13.08
C GLN A 377 12.38 33.80 -13.70
N LYS A 378 12.90 32.89 -12.87
CA LYS A 378 13.66 31.69 -13.28
C LYS A 378 13.48 30.55 -12.27
N LEU A 379 12.32 29.92 -12.22
CA LEU A 379 12.11 28.77 -11.32
C LEU A 379 12.83 27.53 -11.86
N GLY A 380 13.85 27.03 -11.15
CA GLY A 380 14.63 25.86 -11.54
C GLY A 380 14.43 24.64 -10.63
N LEU A 381 14.05 24.83 -9.37
CA LEU A 381 13.83 23.72 -8.42
C LEU A 381 12.53 23.89 -7.63
N VAL A 382 11.78 22.82 -7.59
CA VAL A 382 10.57 22.65 -6.77
C VAL A 382 10.82 21.55 -5.74
N VAL A 383 10.64 21.89 -4.47
CA VAL A 383 10.68 20.92 -3.35
C VAL A 383 9.27 20.76 -2.79
N THR A 384 8.81 19.52 -2.62
CA THR A 384 7.51 19.24 -1.97
C THR A 384 7.73 18.35 -0.75
N ASP A 385 7.15 18.73 0.39
CA ASP A 385 7.22 17.96 1.63
C ASP A 385 5.90 17.20 1.87
N GLU A 386 5.98 15.94 2.37
CA GLU A 386 4.83 15.08 2.69
C GLU A 386 3.88 14.84 1.50
N GLN A 387 4.39 14.30 0.42
CA GLN A 387 3.73 14.10 -0.87
C GLN A 387 2.34 13.44 -0.79
N HIS A 388 2.12 12.49 0.12
CA HIS A 388 0.86 11.75 0.22
C HIS A 388 -0.35 12.62 0.59
N ARG A 389 -0.13 13.88 0.96
CA ARG A 389 -1.17 14.90 1.23
C ARG A 389 -1.45 15.82 0.04
N PHE A 390 -0.67 15.72 -1.04
CA PHE A 390 -0.87 16.50 -2.26
C PHE A 390 -1.41 15.61 -3.38
N GLY A 391 -2.43 16.08 -4.10
CA GLY A 391 -2.93 15.42 -5.32
C GLY A 391 -1.91 15.53 -6.48
N VAL A 392 -1.94 14.59 -7.42
CA VAL A 392 -1.12 14.61 -8.65
C VAL A 392 -1.28 15.93 -9.40
N ASN A 393 -2.51 16.47 -9.45
CA ASN A 393 -2.84 17.73 -10.13
C ASN A 393 -2.14 18.95 -9.52
N GLN A 394 -1.85 18.97 -8.21
CA GLN A 394 -1.18 20.10 -7.57
C GLN A 394 0.32 20.15 -7.88
N ARG A 395 0.96 18.99 -8.07
CA ARG A 395 2.35 18.90 -8.54
C ARG A 395 2.47 19.38 -9.98
N ALA A 396 1.58 18.90 -10.83
CA ALA A 396 1.51 19.34 -12.23
C ALA A 396 1.33 20.87 -12.34
N ALA A 397 0.43 21.46 -11.52
CA ALA A 397 0.21 22.89 -11.50
C ALA A 397 1.45 23.70 -11.07
N LEU A 398 2.30 23.19 -10.17
CA LEU A 398 3.53 23.90 -9.79
C LEU A 398 4.63 23.73 -10.85
N SER A 399 4.73 22.55 -11.46
CA SER A 399 5.64 22.32 -12.59
C SER A 399 5.26 23.14 -13.84
N GLN A 400 3.98 23.44 -14.05
CA GLN A 400 3.51 24.30 -15.14
C GLN A 400 3.89 25.80 -14.99
N LYS A 401 4.43 26.22 -13.81
CA LYS A 401 4.92 27.61 -13.59
C LYS A 401 6.32 27.87 -14.14
N ALA A 402 6.98 26.82 -14.65
CA ALA A 402 8.28 26.90 -15.33
C ALA A 402 8.33 25.81 -16.42
N GLU A 403 9.26 25.95 -17.35
CA GLU A 403 9.56 24.91 -18.32
C GLU A 403 10.35 23.78 -17.64
N ASP A 404 9.67 22.69 -17.24
CA ASP A 404 10.23 21.46 -16.66
C ASP A 404 11.25 21.65 -15.53
N PRO A 405 10.88 22.27 -14.38
CA PRO A 405 11.78 22.47 -13.26
C PRO A 405 12.21 21.13 -12.63
N HIS A 406 13.38 21.10 -12.01
CA HIS A 406 13.77 19.99 -11.14
C HIS A 406 12.73 19.80 -10.01
N LEU A 407 12.35 18.55 -9.74
CA LEU A 407 11.42 18.21 -8.67
C LEU A 407 12.09 17.31 -7.63
N LEU A 408 12.12 17.78 -6.39
CA LEU A 408 12.53 17.00 -5.22
C LEU A 408 11.34 16.78 -4.30
N VAL A 409 10.97 15.54 -4.08
CA VAL A 409 9.87 15.15 -3.21
C VAL A 409 10.42 14.58 -1.92
N LEU A 410 9.98 15.09 -0.77
CA LEU A 410 10.36 14.56 0.54
C LEU A 410 9.22 13.70 1.10
N SER A 411 9.54 12.52 1.63
CA SER A 411 8.57 11.66 2.30
C SER A 411 9.08 11.16 3.65
N ALA A 412 8.28 11.34 4.70
CA ALA A 412 8.56 10.79 6.02
C ALA A 412 7.91 9.41 6.25
N THR A 413 7.14 8.90 5.28
CA THR A 413 6.68 7.51 5.32
C THR A 413 7.76 6.64 4.68
N PRO A 414 8.48 5.84 5.45
CA PRO A 414 9.39 4.87 4.87
C PRO A 414 8.56 3.78 4.19
N ILE A 415 8.75 3.64 2.88
CA ILE A 415 8.15 2.59 2.05
C ILE A 415 9.31 1.74 1.53
N PRO A 416 9.22 0.41 1.48
CA PRO A 416 10.27 -0.40 0.87
C PRO A 416 10.68 0.14 -0.51
N ARG A 417 11.98 0.25 -0.77
CA ARG A 417 12.51 0.91 -1.99
C ARG A 417 11.90 0.34 -3.28
N THR A 418 11.77 -0.98 -3.34
CA THR A 418 11.16 -1.68 -4.47
C THR A 418 9.71 -1.29 -4.70
N LEU A 419 8.95 -1.15 -3.62
CA LEU A 419 7.55 -0.71 -3.67
C LEU A 419 7.43 0.78 -4.00
N ALA A 420 8.33 1.62 -3.49
CA ALA A 420 8.37 3.04 -3.83
C ALA A 420 8.59 3.27 -5.34
N LEU A 421 9.41 2.45 -5.99
CA LEU A 421 9.64 2.50 -7.45
C LEU A 421 8.38 2.11 -8.25
N VAL A 422 7.48 1.32 -7.70
CA VAL A 422 6.20 0.98 -8.32
C VAL A 422 5.17 2.09 -8.05
N ILE A 423 5.02 2.49 -6.80
CA ILE A 423 4.03 3.50 -6.39
C ILE A 423 4.30 4.86 -7.04
N TYR A 424 5.56 5.24 -7.11
CA TYR A 424 6.02 6.52 -7.64
C TYR A 424 6.77 6.35 -8.96
N GLY A 425 6.23 5.52 -9.84
CA GLY A 425 6.85 5.00 -11.06
C GLY A 425 7.68 5.96 -11.90
N ASP A 426 7.45 7.25 -11.75
CA ASP A 426 8.14 8.34 -12.45
C ASP A 426 9.27 9.00 -11.63
N LEU A 427 9.46 8.63 -10.35
CA LEU A 427 10.47 9.20 -9.48
C LEU A 427 11.70 8.29 -9.35
N ASP A 428 12.90 8.89 -9.38
CA ASP A 428 14.10 8.24 -8.86
C ASP A 428 14.10 8.29 -7.33
N VAL A 429 14.65 7.28 -6.66
CA VAL A 429 14.51 7.14 -5.20
C VAL A 429 15.87 7.19 -4.52
N SER A 430 16.06 8.17 -3.61
CA SER A 430 17.15 8.21 -2.63
C SER A 430 16.63 7.90 -1.24
N VAL A 431 17.28 6.98 -0.53
CA VAL A 431 16.90 6.54 0.80
C VAL A 431 17.88 7.06 1.83
N ILE A 432 17.34 7.73 2.89
CA ILE A 432 18.12 8.11 4.08
C ILE A 432 17.85 7.07 5.15
N ASP A 433 18.72 6.09 5.25
CA ASP A 433 18.67 4.93 6.15
C ASP A 433 19.47 5.14 7.45
N GLU A 434 20.04 6.34 7.64
CA GLU A 434 20.80 6.72 8.82
C GLU A 434 20.09 7.86 9.58
N LEU A 435 20.10 7.79 10.90
CA LEU A 435 19.63 8.88 11.76
C LEU A 435 20.78 9.82 12.12
N PRO A 436 20.54 11.14 12.23
CA PRO A 436 21.57 12.09 12.68
C PRO A 436 22.11 11.73 14.07
N PRO A 437 23.41 12.01 14.33
CA PRO A 437 24.00 11.78 15.63
C PRO A 437 23.28 12.54 16.74
N GLY A 438 23.12 11.89 17.91
CA GLY A 438 22.45 12.50 19.08
C GLY A 438 20.95 12.25 19.17
N ARG A 439 20.32 11.63 18.19
CA ARG A 439 18.91 11.25 18.28
C ARG A 439 18.74 10.03 19.20
N GLN A 440 17.89 10.16 20.20
CA GLN A 440 17.58 9.11 21.15
C GLN A 440 16.58 8.10 20.57
N LYS A 441 16.77 6.80 20.87
CA LYS A 441 15.75 5.78 20.61
C LYS A 441 14.56 6.02 21.53
N VAL A 442 13.35 5.85 20.99
CA VAL A 442 12.11 5.95 21.77
C VAL A 442 11.74 4.57 22.30
N ASP A 443 11.69 4.44 23.63
CA ASP A 443 11.25 3.22 24.28
C ASP A 443 9.74 3.06 24.11
N THR A 444 9.31 1.99 23.45
CA THR A 444 7.90 1.78 23.12
C THR A 444 7.32 0.63 23.93
N PHE A 445 6.16 0.86 24.57
CA PHE A 445 5.45 -0.11 25.39
C PHE A 445 4.02 -0.29 24.86
N ALA A 446 3.56 -1.53 24.75
CA ALA A 446 2.17 -1.87 24.48
C ALA A 446 1.56 -2.44 25.76
N LEU A 447 0.58 -1.75 26.33
CA LEU A 447 0.02 -2.01 27.67
C LEU A 447 -1.51 -2.09 27.60
N GLY A 448 -2.10 -2.93 28.46
CA GLY A 448 -3.56 -2.97 28.66
C GLY A 448 -4.05 -1.93 29.68
N GLU A 449 -5.36 -1.77 29.76
CA GLU A 449 -6.02 -0.83 30.69
C GLU A 449 -5.64 -1.03 32.16
N SER A 450 -5.32 -2.24 32.57
CA SER A 450 -4.86 -2.53 33.94
C SER A 450 -3.58 -1.75 34.35
N TYR A 451 -2.80 -1.31 33.39
CA TYR A 451 -1.61 -0.50 33.61
C TYR A 451 -1.87 1.01 33.66
N ARG A 452 -3.09 1.48 33.39
CA ARG A 452 -3.46 2.91 33.35
C ARG A 452 -3.02 3.69 34.60
N PRO A 453 -3.20 3.20 35.85
CA PRO A 453 -2.73 3.94 37.03
C PRO A 453 -1.20 4.15 37.03
N ARG A 454 -0.44 3.16 36.55
CA ARG A 454 1.03 3.28 36.43
C ARG A 454 1.42 4.29 35.35
N VAL A 455 0.72 4.31 34.23
CA VAL A 455 0.93 5.29 33.15
C VAL A 455 0.65 6.71 33.66
N GLN A 456 -0.44 6.91 34.39
CA GLN A 456 -0.78 8.19 35.00
C GLN A 456 0.27 8.66 36.02
N ALA A 457 0.77 7.78 36.88
CA ALA A 457 1.86 8.09 37.79
C ALA A 457 3.16 8.44 37.05
N PHE A 458 3.44 7.77 35.94
CA PHE A 458 4.59 8.06 35.10
C PHE A 458 4.48 9.42 34.40
N ILE A 459 3.30 9.79 33.88
CA ILE A 459 3.02 11.12 33.32
C ILE A 459 3.30 12.20 34.36
N ARG A 460 2.81 12.06 35.61
CA ARG A 460 3.09 13.01 36.67
C ARG A 460 4.58 13.16 36.96
N LYS A 461 5.31 12.05 36.97
CA LYS A 461 6.77 12.08 37.17
C LYS A 461 7.48 12.88 36.07
N LEU A 462 7.10 12.69 34.81
CA LEU A 462 7.68 13.42 33.69
C LEU A 462 7.31 14.93 33.73
N ALA A 463 6.05 15.25 34.02
CA ALA A 463 5.59 16.62 34.15
C ALA A 463 6.27 17.35 35.32
N ALA A 464 6.48 16.67 36.46
CA ALA A 464 7.25 17.21 37.59
C ALA A 464 8.73 17.47 37.24
N ALA A 465 9.29 16.75 36.27
CA ALA A 465 10.61 17.00 35.71
C ALA A 465 10.61 18.13 34.64
N GLY A 466 9.48 18.81 34.42
CA GLY A 466 9.32 19.87 33.42
C GLY A 466 9.17 19.36 32.00
N GLN A 467 8.94 18.06 31.77
CA GLN A 467 8.78 17.45 30.47
C GLN A 467 7.31 17.47 30.03
N GLN A 468 7.07 17.51 28.72
CA GLN A 468 5.74 17.60 28.15
C GLN A 468 5.26 16.28 27.55
N ILE A 469 3.95 16.08 27.53
CA ILE A 469 3.32 14.82 27.16
C ILE A 469 2.28 15.04 26.05
N PHE A 470 2.34 14.23 24.98
CA PHE A 470 1.25 14.07 24.02
C PHE A 470 0.33 12.93 24.44
N VAL A 471 -0.98 13.16 24.38
CA VAL A 471 -2.01 12.13 24.51
C VAL A 471 -2.86 12.13 23.25
N VAL A 472 -2.81 11.06 22.49
CA VAL A 472 -3.50 10.94 21.21
C VAL A 472 -4.67 9.97 21.34
N CYS A 473 -5.86 10.45 20.95
CA CYS A 473 -7.09 9.67 20.95
C CYS A 473 -7.50 9.36 19.51
N PRO A 474 -7.99 8.13 19.20
CA PRO A 474 -8.55 7.82 17.90
C PRO A 474 -9.85 8.58 17.68
N LEU A 475 -10.20 8.79 16.41
CA LEU A 475 -11.53 9.20 16.00
C LEU A 475 -12.53 8.10 16.36
N VAL A 476 -13.55 8.38 17.18
CA VAL A 476 -14.52 7.40 17.64
C VAL A 476 -15.79 7.47 16.79
N GLY A 477 -16.13 6.40 16.05
CA GLY A 477 -17.42 6.18 15.39
C GLY A 477 -17.32 5.68 13.95
N GLU A 478 -18.31 4.88 13.52
CA GLU A 478 -18.60 4.60 12.12
C GLU A 478 -19.04 5.88 11.39
N PRO A 479 -18.87 6.00 10.05
CA PRO A 479 -19.12 7.26 9.31
C PRO A 479 -20.51 7.88 9.54
N ASP A 480 -21.51 7.09 9.86
CA ASP A 480 -22.91 7.55 10.06
C ASP A 480 -23.33 7.74 11.53
N GLN A 481 -22.47 7.41 12.52
CA GLN A 481 -22.79 7.48 13.95
C GLN A 481 -21.77 8.29 14.77
N ILE A 482 -21.00 9.19 14.13
CA ILE A 482 -19.94 9.94 14.81
C ILE A 482 -20.56 10.92 15.82
N PRO A 483 -20.45 10.67 17.16
CA PRO A 483 -20.59 11.74 18.13
C PRO A 483 -19.54 12.79 17.75
N ASP A 484 -19.91 14.04 17.72
CA ASP A 484 -19.04 15.15 17.31
C ASP A 484 -17.64 14.98 17.90
N GLU A 485 -16.64 14.66 17.04
CA GLU A 485 -15.23 14.43 17.36
C GLU A 485 -14.69 15.43 18.40
N ARG A 486 -15.12 16.68 18.24
CA ARG A 486 -14.87 17.79 19.16
C ARG A 486 -15.34 17.48 20.57
N LYS A 487 -16.55 16.94 20.73
CA LYS A 487 -17.12 16.65 22.05
C LYS A 487 -16.37 15.54 22.76
N ALA A 488 -15.99 14.48 22.04
CA ALA A 488 -15.31 13.33 22.62
C ALA A 488 -13.89 13.68 23.14
N VAL A 489 -13.07 14.35 22.33
CA VAL A 489 -11.70 14.74 22.73
C VAL A 489 -11.73 15.82 23.81
N THR A 490 -12.65 16.79 23.70
CA THR A 490 -12.80 17.86 24.71
C THR A 490 -13.30 17.29 26.05
N ALA A 491 -14.25 16.34 26.01
CA ALA A 491 -14.73 15.67 27.23
C ALA A 491 -13.63 14.84 27.89
N TYR A 492 -12.85 14.11 27.10
CA TYR A 492 -11.72 13.35 27.63
C TYR A 492 -10.64 14.24 28.23
N ALA A 493 -10.26 15.32 27.56
CA ALA A 493 -9.32 16.28 28.11
C ALA A 493 -9.81 16.94 29.39
N ARG A 494 -11.12 17.25 29.46
CA ARG A 494 -11.75 17.75 30.68
C ARG A 494 -11.71 16.72 31.81
N GLN A 495 -12.00 15.46 31.51
CA GLN A 495 -11.87 14.37 32.50
C GLN A 495 -10.43 14.24 33.00
N LEU A 496 -9.42 14.32 32.11
CA LEU A 496 -8.02 14.30 32.50
C LEU A 496 -7.69 15.49 33.40
N GLN A 497 -8.13 16.70 33.06
CA GLN A 497 -7.87 17.91 33.84
C GLN A 497 -8.56 17.90 35.21
N GLU A 498 -9.83 17.49 35.28
CA GLU A 498 -10.63 17.61 36.52
C GLU A 498 -10.45 16.40 37.47
N GLN A 499 -10.27 15.20 36.92
CA GLN A 499 -10.31 13.96 37.72
C GLN A 499 -8.94 13.28 37.83
N VAL A 500 -8.08 13.39 36.79
CA VAL A 500 -6.81 12.65 36.76
C VAL A 500 -5.62 13.52 37.06
N PHE A 501 -5.54 14.70 36.45
CA PHE A 501 -4.39 15.61 36.57
C PHE A 501 -4.84 17.05 36.93
N PRO A 502 -5.48 17.27 38.07
CA PRO A 502 -5.93 18.60 38.46
C PRO A 502 -4.79 19.60 38.69
N ASP A 503 -3.61 19.10 38.91
CA ASP A 503 -2.36 19.80 39.16
C ASP A 503 -1.55 20.14 37.89
N LEU A 504 -1.95 19.63 36.71
CA LEU A 504 -1.27 19.83 35.43
C LEU A 504 -2.14 20.66 34.47
N ARG A 505 -1.49 21.37 33.56
CA ARG A 505 -2.16 22.18 32.53
C ARG A 505 -2.42 21.36 31.28
N VAL A 506 -3.68 21.06 31.00
CA VAL A 506 -4.09 20.23 29.85
C VAL A 506 -4.62 21.13 28.73
N ALA A 507 -3.99 21.06 27.56
CA ALA A 507 -4.44 21.70 26.34
C ALA A 507 -5.12 20.70 25.40
N VAL A 508 -6.00 21.18 24.50
CA VAL A 508 -6.75 20.37 23.53
C VAL A 508 -6.46 20.82 22.12
N LEU A 509 -6.26 19.87 21.21
CA LEU A 509 -6.09 20.12 19.78
C LEU A 509 -6.90 19.11 18.95
N HIS A 510 -7.77 19.57 18.05
CA HIS A 510 -8.57 18.69 17.20
C HIS A 510 -8.76 19.25 15.78
N GLY A 511 -9.15 18.38 14.83
CA GLY A 511 -9.27 18.67 13.40
C GLY A 511 -10.16 19.86 13.06
N LYS A 512 -11.28 20.02 13.76
CA LYS A 512 -12.30 21.06 13.50
C LYS A 512 -11.96 22.48 14.04
N MET A 513 -10.84 22.65 14.74
CA MET A 513 -10.39 23.98 15.18
C MET A 513 -9.97 24.83 13.98
N LYS A 514 -10.18 26.16 14.07
CA LYS A 514 -9.72 27.10 13.05
C LYS A 514 -8.17 27.10 13.00
N PRO A 515 -7.55 27.30 11.83
CA PRO A 515 -6.08 27.27 11.69
C PRO A 515 -5.36 28.15 12.71
N LYS A 516 -5.78 29.37 12.91
CA LYS A 516 -5.19 30.30 13.90
C LYS A 516 -5.28 29.83 15.34
N GLU A 517 -6.35 29.09 15.68
CA GLU A 517 -6.55 28.55 17.01
C GLU A 517 -5.60 27.34 17.23
N LYS A 518 -5.46 26.47 16.21
CA LYS A 518 -4.48 25.38 16.23
C LYS A 518 -3.06 25.90 16.42
N GLU A 519 -2.69 26.96 15.67
CA GLU A 519 -1.38 27.61 15.81
C GLU A 519 -1.15 28.14 17.21
N ARG A 520 -2.15 28.82 17.80
CA ARG A 520 -2.06 29.36 19.17
C ARG A 520 -1.84 28.25 20.20
N VAL A 521 -2.63 27.16 20.14
CA VAL A 521 -2.49 26.03 21.06
C VAL A 521 -1.13 25.37 20.93
N MET A 522 -0.66 25.14 19.70
CA MET A 522 0.64 24.54 19.45
C MET A 522 1.81 25.42 19.88
N ALA A 523 1.71 26.75 19.65
CA ALA A 523 2.72 27.69 20.11
C ALA A 523 2.78 27.76 21.65
N ALA A 524 1.64 27.79 22.32
CA ALA A 524 1.56 27.74 23.79
C ALA A 524 2.15 26.43 24.35
N PHE A 525 1.86 25.29 23.70
CA PHE A 525 2.45 24.01 24.09
C PHE A 525 3.96 24.01 23.86
N ALA A 526 4.45 24.46 22.72
CA ALA A 526 5.88 24.56 22.45
C ALA A 526 6.62 25.52 23.40
N ALA A 527 5.94 26.58 23.88
CA ALA A 527 6.47 27.49 24.87
C ALA A 527 6.45 26.95 26.33
N GLY A 528 5.90 25.75 26.56
CA GLY A 528 5.80 25.13 27.88
C GLY A 528 4.65 25.68 28.74
N GLU A 529 3.68 26.39 28.14
CA GLU A 529 2.51 26.90 28.84
C GLU A 529 1.50 25.79 29.20
N SER A 530 1.63 24.62 28.59
CA SER A 530 0.83 23.42 28.87
C SER A 530 1.73 22.21 29.05
N ASP A 531 1.36 21.34 29.98
CA ASP A 531 2.14 20.14 30.36
C ASP A 531 1.69 18.92 29.52
N ILE A 532 0.39 18.83 29.23
CA ILE A 532 -0.22 17.75 28.47
C ILE A 532 -0.99 18.35 27.29
N LEU A 533 -0.77 17.82 26.08
CA LEU A 533 -1.57 18.11 24.90
C LEU A 533 -2.40 16.90 24.52
N VAL A 534 -3.72 16.99 24.69
CA VAL A 534 -4.67 15.95 24.23
C VAL A 534 -5.10 16.28 22.81
N SER A 535 -4.95 15.33 21.91
CA SER A 535 -5.18 15.55 20.48
C SER A 535 -5.81 14.36 19.79
N THR A 536 -6.45 14.60 18.65
CA THR A 536 -6.72 13.58 17.62
C THR A 536 -5.47 13.40 16.74
N THR A 537 -5.59 12.65 15.63
CA THR A 537 -4.52 12.44 14.63
C THR A 537 -3.90 13.72 14.05
N VAL A 538 -4.44 14.90 14.36
CA VAL A 538 -3.92 16.21 13.90
C VAL A 538 -2.46 16.45 14.33
N VAL A 539 -1.97 15.79 15.39
CA VAL A 539 -0.54 15.83 15.80
C VAL A 539 0.39 15.14 14.80
N GLU A 540 -0.15 14.38 13.84
CA GLU A 540 0.65 13.88 12.70
C GLU A 540 1.28 15.03 11.91
N VAL A 541 0.75 16.27 12.03
CA VAL A 541 1.24 17.46 11.34
C VAL A 541 2.43 18.07 12.08
N GLY A 542 3.59 17.68 11.70
CA GLY A 542 4.93 18.26 11.63
C GLY A 542 5.49 19.19 12.72
N VAL A 543 4.80 19.49 13.81
CA VAL A 543 5.31 20.44 14.80
C VAL A 543 6.37 19.82 15.69
N ASP A 544 7.52 20.46 15.79
CA ASP A 544 8.65 20.04 16.62
C ASP A 544 8.54 20.64 18.02
N VAL A 545 8.45 19.79 19.04
CA VAL A 545 8.46 20.18 20.47
C VAL A 545 9.55 19.36 21.18
N PRO A 546 10.78 19.85 21.25
CA PRO A 546 11.93 19.09 21.79
C PRO A 546 11.73 18.63 23.24
N ASN A 547 10.94 19.37 24.03
CA ASN A 547 10.65 19.06 25.43
C ASN A 547 9.54 18.01 25.61
N ALA A 548 8.84 17.62 24.55
CA ALA A 548 7.84 16.54 24.61
C ALA A 548 8.54 15.17 24.53
N THR A 549 8.59 14.49 25.66
CA THR A 549 9.33 13.22 25.83
C THR A 549 8.44 12.01 25.91
N CYS A 550 7.13 12.17 26.06
CA CYS A 550 6.19 11.05 26.15
C CYS A 550 5.03 11.19 25.18
N MET A 551 4.78 10.12 24.45
CA MET A 551 3.61 9.94 23.58
C MET A 551 2.75 8.84 24.18
N VAL A 552 1.51 9.13 24.53
CA VAL A 552 0.50 8.15 24.94
C VAL A 552 -0.55 8.06 23.85
N VAL A 553 -0.79 6.86 23.34
CA VAL A 553 -1.80 6.60 22.31
C VAL A 553 -2.91 5.74 22.92
N GLU A 554 -4.09 6.33 23.02
CA GLU A 554 -5.31 5.67 23.50
C GLU A 554 -5.92 4.80 22.40
N ASN A 555 -6.42 3.61 22.80
CA ASN A 555 -6.99 2.63 21.86
C ASN A 555 -6.09 2.43 20.62
N ALA A 556 -4.83 2.10 20.87
CA ALA A 556 -3.80 1.99 19.82
C ALA A 556 -4.12 0.93 18.75
N ASP A 557 -5.04 0.00 19.05
CA ASP A 557 -5.60 -0.98 18.11
C ASP A 557 -6.31 -0.36 16.90
N ARG A 558 -6.79 0.88 17.02
CA ARG A 558 -7.47 1.61 15.94
C ARG A 558 -6.55 2.33 14.96
N PHE A 559 -5.25 2.38 15.26
CA PHE A 559 -4.25 3.03 14.42
C PHE A 559 -3.50 2.03 13.56
N GLY A 560 -3.11 2.45 12.37
CA GLY A 560 -2.19 1.73 11.54
C GLY A 560 -0.75 1.79 12.05
N LEU A 561 0.09 0.81 11.67
CA LEU A 561 1.51 0.81 12.05
C LEU A 561 2.24 2.07 11.58
N SER A 562 2.00 2.48 10.34
CA SER A 562 2.59 3.71 9.78
C SER A 562 2.17 4.96 10.55
N GLN A 563 0.90 5.04 11.00
CA GLN A 563 0.41 6.14 11.84
C GLN A 563 1.05 6.13 13.22
N LEU A 564 1.10 4.96 13.88
CA LEU A 564 1.76 4.80 15.18
C LEU A 564 3.24 5.19 15.11
N HIS A 565 3.91 4.83 14.01
CA HIS A 565 5.30 5.19 13.78
C HIS A 565 5.47 6.72 13.62
N GLN A 566 4.61 7.38 12.84
CA GLN A 566 4.62 8.84 12.70
C GLN A 566 4.37 9.55 14.02
N LEU A 567 3.40 9.07 14.83
CA LEU A 567 3.13 9.59 16.17
C LEU A 567 4.33 9.41 17.09
N ARG A 568 4.93 8.21 17.13
CA ARG A 568 6.16 7.96 17.90
C ARG A 568 7.30 8.90 17.50
N GLY A 569 7.43 9.21 16.23
CA GLY A 569 8.44 10.14 15.69
C GLY A 569 8.26 11.61 16.14
N ARG A 570 7.16 11.95 16.83
CA ARG A 570 6.95 13.29 17.41
C ARG A 570 7.67 13.49 18.73
N VAL A 571 8.11 12.44 19.38
CA VAL A 571 8.98 12.47 20.56
C VAL A 571 10.39 11.98 20.20
N GLY A 572 11.36 12.14 21.12
CA GLY A 572 12.77 11.76 20.86
C GLY A 572 13.55 12.79 20.05
N ARG A 573 13.13 14.06 20.07
CA ARG A 573 13.80 15.17 19.35
C ARG A 573 14.72 16.01 20.24
N GLY A 574 14.60 15.82 21.55
CA GLY A 574 15.48 16.44 22.57
C GLY A 574 16.62 15.52 22.99
N LYS A 575 17.35 15.96 24.03
CA LYS A 575 18.44 15.18 24.67
C LYS A 575 17.92 14.16 25.67
N GLU A 576 16.71 14.33 26.13
CA GLU A 576 16.08 13.50 27.15
C GLU A 576 15.54 12.19 26.57
N LYS A 577 15.56 11.16 27.41
CA LYS A 577 15.02 9.86 27.07
C LYS A 577 13.52 9.96 26.81
N SER A 578 13.06 9.36 25.72
CA SER A 578 11.67 9.50 25.27
C SER A 578 10.93 8.18 25.23
N TYR A 579 9.61 8.24 25.39
CA TYR A 579 8.74 7.09 25.60
C TYR A 579 7.52 7.15 24.69
N CYS A 580 7.07 6.00 24.21
CA CYS A 580 5.82 5.83 23.50
C CYS A 580 4.99 4.73 24.16
N ILE A 581 3.82 5.07 24.67
CA ILE A 581 2.94 4.15 25.40
C ILE A 581 1.70 3.92 24.54
N LEU A 582 1.48 2.68 24.12
CA LEU A 582 0.35 2.25 23.31
C LEU A 582 -0.63 1.50 24.23
N LEU A 583 -1.80 2.09 24.48
CA LEU A 583 -2.83 1.50 25.33
C LEU A 583 -3.85 0.77 24.46
N SER A 584 -4.10 -0.51 24.75
CA SER A 584 -5.10 -1.32 24.06
C SER A 584 -5.46 -2.58 24.86
N ASP A 585 -6.75 -2.88 24.97
CA ASP A 585 -7.28 -4.12 25.54
C ASP A 585 -7.71 -5.13 24.47
N SER A 586 -7.36 -4.91 23.22
CA SER A 586 -7.72 -5.83 22.14
C SER A 586 -7.16 -7.22 22.36
N ARG A 587 -8.05 -8.23 22.25
CA ARG A 587 -7.69 -9.65 22.34
C ARG A 587 -7.38 -10.27 20.97
N ASN A 588 -7.59 -9.52 19.88
CA ASN A 588 -7.30 -9.97 18.53
C ASN A 588 -5.79 -10.22 18.37
N GLU A 589 -5.43 -11.41 17.89
CA GLU A 589 -4.03 -11.82 17.69
C GLU A 589 -3.30 -10.94 16.67
N GLU A 590 -3.97 -10.56 15.59
CA GLU A 590 -3.43 -9.69 14.56
C GLU A 590 -3.07 -8.30 15.12
N THR A 591 -3.98 -7.74 15.93
CA THR A 591 -3.72 -6.46 16.63
C THR A 591 -2.54 -6.56 17.57
N ARG A 592 -2.44 -7.66 18.34
CA ARG A 592 -1.30 -7.89 19.24
C ARG A 592 0.01 -8.03 18.49
N ALA A 593 0.01 -8.77 17.37
CA ALA A 593 1.17 -8.90 16.50
C ALA A 593 1.61 -7.52 15.97
N ARG A 594 0.69 -6.70 15.53
CA ARG A 594 0.92 -5.34 15.06
C ARG A 594 1.55 -4.43 16.12
N LEU A 595 0.97 -4.40 17.33
CA LEU A 595 1.52 -3.60 18.44
C LEU A 595 2.89 -4.12 18.90
N LYS A 596 3.12 -5.43 18.81
CA LYS A 596 4.41 -6.07 19.14
C LYS A 596 5.52 -5.58 18.21
N VAL A 597 5.25 -5.42 16.91
CA VAL A 597 6.23 -4.86 15.96
C VAL A 597 6.72 -3.49 16.43
N MET A 598 5.81 -2.61 16.87
CA MET A 598 6.16 -1.28 17.38
C MET A 598 7.08 -1.30 18.60
N THR A 599 6.99 -2.36 19.44
CA THR A 599 7.85 -2.51 20.62
C THR A 599 9.22 -3.11 20.32
N GLN A 600 9.36 -3.83 19.20
CA GLN A 600 10.58 -4.54 18.83
C GLN A 600 11.56 -3.71 18.01
N THR A 601 11.07 -2.74 17.23
CA THR A 601 11.92 -1.94 16.35
C THR A 601 11.56 -0.46 16.35
N ASN A 602 12.59 0.38 16.19
CA ASN A 602 12.44 1.81 15.89
C ASN A 602 12.61 2.12 14.40
N ASP A 603 13.00 1.15 13.58
CA ASP A 603 13.23 1.31 12.16
C ASP A 603 11.90 1.40 11.41
N GLY A 604 11.66 2.55 10.78
CA GLY A 604 10.44 2.83 10.04
C GLY A 604 10.30 1.96 8.77
N PHE A 605 11.40 1.55 8.14
CA PHE A 605 11.36 0.66 6.97
C PHE A 605 10.88 -0.74 7.34
N VAL A 606 11.38 -1.28 8.46
CA VAL A 606 10.94 -2.57 9.01
C VAL A 606 9.46 -2.50 9.39
N ILE A 607 9.04 -1.42 10.06
CA ILE A 607 7.63 -1.23 10.45
C ILE A 607 6.73 -1.16 9.22
N SER A 608 7.15 -0.46 8.18
CA SER A 608 6.36 -0.34 6.95
C SER A 608 6.27 -1.68 6.19
N GLN A 609 7.33 -2.46 6.19
CA GLN A 609 7.32 -3.80 5.60
C GLN A 609 6.36 -4.74 6.35
N GLU A 610 6.35 -4.68 7.68
CA GLU A 610 5.40 -5.45 8.49
C GLU A 610 3.95 -4.93 8.36
N ASP A 611 3.74 -3.61 8.21
CA ASP A 611 2.41 -3.04 7.95
C ASP A 611 1.84 -3.58 6.63
N LEU A 612 2.67 -3.61 5.58
CA LEU A 612 2.30 -4.18 4.28
C LEU A 612 1.96 -5.68 4.39
N ARG A 613 2.78 -6.44 5.14
CA ARG A 613 2.57 -7.88 5.34
C ARG A 613 1.26 -8.19 6.10
N LEU A 614 0.92 -7.37 7.08
CA LEU A 614 -0.25 -7.61 7.96
C LEU A 614 -1.56 -7.12 7.34
N ARG A 615 -1.55 -6.04 6.56
CA ARG A 615 -2.78 -5.45 5.97
C ARG A 615 -3.07 -5.93 4.56
N GLY A 616 -2.05 -6.43 3.86
CA GLY A 616 -2.13 -6.64 2.42
C GLY A 616 -2.06 -5.34 1.61
N PRO A 617 -1.89 -5.43 0.28
CA PRO A 617 -1.68 -4.28 -0.60
C PRO A 617 -2.94 -3.43 -0.81
N GLY A 618 -4.15 -3.99 -0.59
CA GLY A 618 -5.42 -3.32 -0.92
C GLY A 618 -5.62 -1.98 -0.22
N ASP A 619 -5.20 -1.85 1.03
CA ASP A 619 -5.30 -0.60 1.80
C ASP A 619 -4.18 0.40 1.45
N PHE A 620 -3.03 -0.08 0.98
CA PHE A 620 -1.90 0.76 0.58
C PHE A 620 -2.14 1.45 -0.76
N PHE A 621 -2.78 0.73 -1.68
CA PHE A 621 -3.14 1.24 -3.01
C PHE A 621 -4.49 1.94 -3.04
N GLY A 622 -5.23 2.02 -1.93
CA GLY A 622 -6.55 2.61 -1.76
C GLY A 622 -7.06 3.47 -2.92
N GLN A 623 -8.34 3.76 -3.07
CA GLN A 623 -9.04 4.45 -4.17
C GLN A 623 -8.36 5.71 -4.81
N ARG A 624 -7.10 6.03 -4.44
CA ARG A 624 -6.38 7.26 -4.81
C ARG A 624 -5.24 7.10 -5.82
N GLN A 625 -4.91 5.89 -6.26
CA GLN A 625 -3.93 5.73 -7.34
C GLN A 625 -4.64 5.57 -8.69
N HIS A 626 -5.20 6.66 -9.18
CA HIS A 626 -5.51 6.81 -10.58
C HIS A 626 -4.16 6.80 -11.31
N GLY A 627 -3.89 5.69 -12.00
CA GLY A 627 -2.79 5.72 -12.92
C GLY A 627 -1.98 4.44 -13.08
N LEU A 628 -1.88 3.53 -12.11
CA LEU A 628 -1.21 2.23 -12.32
C LEU A 628 -2.18 1.18 -12.86
N PRO A 629 -1.75 0.31 -13.79
CA PRO A 629 -2.55 -0.83 -14.20
C PRO A 629 -2.95 -1.69 -13.00
N ALA A 630 -4.21 -2.12 -12.94
CA ALA A 630 -4.67 -3.02 -11.88
C ALA A 630 -3.95 -4.37 -12.00
N MET A 631 -3.34 -4.83 -10.92
CA MET A 631 -2.71 -6.14 -10.85
C MET A 631 -3.76 -7.24 -10.79
N LYS A 632 -3.59 -8.28 -11.61
CA LYS A 632 -4.53 -9.40 -11.74
C LYS A 632 -4.16 -10.58 -10.84
N ILE A 633 -2.86 -10.81 -10.62
CA ILE A 633 -2.34 -11.97 -9.89
C ILE A 633 -1.24 -11.63 -8.89
N ALA A 634 -0.44 -10.61 -9.16
CA ALA A 634 0.64 -10.20 -8.26
C ALA A 634 0.07 -9.56 -6.98
N ASP A 635 0.58 -10.02 -5.85
CA ASP A 635 0.27 -9.50 -4.52
C ASP A 635 1.55 -8.94 -3.89
N LEU A 636 1.67 -7.61 -3.87
CA LEU A 636 2.86 -6.93 -3.38
C LEU A 636 3.12 -7.14 -1.87
N SER A 637 2.18 -7.72 -1.12
CA SER A 637 2.42 -8.09 0.28
C SER A 637 3.29 -9.32 0.44
N CYS A 638 3.21 -10.26 -0.50
CA CYS A 638 3.94 -11.53 -0.46
C CYS A 638 4.93 -11.71 -1.61
N ASP A 639 4.78 -10.98 -2.72
CA ASP A 639 5.59 -11.15 -3.93
C ASP A 639 6.78 -10.18 -4.04
N MET A 640 7.20 -9.54 -2.93
CA MET A 640 8.28 -8.53 -2.91
C MET A 640 9.61 -9.06 -3.51
N ARG A 641 9.93 -10.33 -3.27
CA ARG A 641 11.14 -10.95 -3.85
C ARG A 641 11.04 -11.05 -5.37
N LEU A 642 9.89 -11.46 -5.88
CA LEU A 642 9.64 -11.53 -7.33
C LEU A 642 9.64 -10.14 -7.97
N LEU A 643 9.16 -9.11 -7.26
CA LEU A 643 9.23 -7.73 -7.69
C LEU A 643 10.70 -7.29 -7.87
N ASP A 644 11.57 -7.60 -6.90
CA ASP A 644 12.99 -7.24 -6.98
C ASP A 644 13.71 -7.97 -8.13
N GLU A 645 13.41 -9.26 -8.31
CA GLU A 645 13.88 -10.06 -9.44
C GLU A 645 13.42 -9.45 -10.80
N ALA A 646 12.14 -9.12 -10.92
CA ALA A 646 11.55 -8.53 -12.12
C ALA A 646 12.11 -7.12 -12.43
N GLN A 647 12.30 -6.29 -11.41
CA GLN A 647 12.90 -4.97 -11.57
C GLN A 647 14.37 -5.05 -12.01
N THR A 648 15.10 -6.04 -11.52
CA THR A 648 16.49 -6.24 -11.90
C THR A 648 16.59 -6.69 -13.36
N ALA A 649 15.75 -7.65 -13.76
CA ALA A 649 15.67 -8.12 -15.15
C ALA A 649 15.24 -6.99 -16.10
N ALA A 650 14.23 -6.20 -15.73
CA ALA A 650 13.77 -5.06 -16.54
C ALA A 650 14.87 -4.00 -16.73
N ARG A 651 15.62 -3.66 -15.66
CA ARG A 651 16.75 -2.72 -15.77
C ARG A 651 17.84 -3.23 -16.70
N GLN A 652 18.16 -4.52 -16.64
CA GLN A 652 19.17 -5.13 -17.51
C GLN A 652 18.73 -5.11 -18.97
N LEU A 653 17.47 -5.48 -19.25
CA LEU A 653 16.92 -5.44 -20.61
C LEU A 653 16.89 -4.02 -21.17
N MET A 654 16.36 -3.07 -20.41
CA MET A 654 16.23 -1.67 -20.82
C MET A 654 17.59 -0.94 -20.94
N ALA A 655 18.64 -1.44 -20.30
CA ALA A 655 20.00 -0.94 -20.52
C ALA A 655 20.57 -1.38 -21.87
N GLN A 656 20.12 -2.53 -22.41
CA GLN A 656 20.56 -3.06 -23.70
C GLN A 656 19.68 -2.56 -24.85
N ASP A 657 18.37 -2.54 -24.67
CA ASP A 657 17.37 -2.06 -25.65
C ASP A 657 16.39 -1.08 -24.99
N PRO A 658 16.78 0.19 -24.85
CA PRO A 658 15.99 1.19 -24.11
C PRO A 658 14.58 1.41 -24.62
N GLU A 659 14.33 1.26 -25.92
CA GLU A 659 13.02 1.48 -26.56
C GLU A 659 12.29 0.19 -26.95
N LEU A 660 12.85 -0.96 -26.62
CA LEU A 660 12.36 -2.29 -26.99
C LEU A 660 12.13 -2.39 -28.53
N THR A 661 13.14 -2.00 -29.28
CA THR A 661 13.07 -1.95 -30.76
C THR A 661 13.53 -3.24 -31.42
N GLU A 662 14.23 -4.10 -30.73
CA GLU A 662 14.66 -5.40 -31.24
C GLU A 662 13.44 -6.28 -31.61
N PRO A 663 13.49 -7.04 -32.71
CA PRO A 663 12.38 -7.91 -33.14
C PRO A 663 11.94 -8.92 -32.07
N THR A 664 12.87 -9.39 -31.24
CA THR A 664 12.62 -10.30 -30.10
C THR A 664 11.84 -9.67 -28.97
N HIS A 665 11.83 -8.35 -28.88
CA HIS A 665 11.15 -7.57 -27.84
C HIS A 665 9.81 -6.95 -28.31
N GLN A 666 9.42 -7.16 -29.57
CA GLN A 666 8.23 -6.53 -30.14
C GLN A 666 6.94 -6.97 -29.39
N ALA A 667 6.78 -8.25 -29.11
CA ALA A 667 5.62 -8.76 -28.35
C ALA A 667 5.53 -8.14 -26.95
N LEU A 668 6.67 -7.97 -26.27
CA LEU A 668 6.78 -7.29 -24.99
C LEU A 668 6.35 -5.81 -25.12
N ARG A 669 6.87 -5.09 -26.09
CA ARG A 669 6.54 -3.68 -26.35
C ARG A 669 5.05 -3.48 -26.61
N ASP A 670 4.46 -4.32 -27.47
CA ASP A 670 3.04 -4.25 -27.80
C ASP A 670 2.15 -4.54 -26.57
N ARG A 671 2.56 -5.49 -25.74
CA ARG A 671 1.85 -5.80 -24.50
C ARG A 671 1.93 -4.68 -23.48
N ILE A 672 3.09 -4.03 -23.35
CA ILE A 672 3.26 -2.86 -22.48
C ILE A 672 2.36 -1.71 -22.96
N ARG A 673 2.34 -1.43 -24.28
CA ARG A 673 1.44 -0.42 -24.85
C ARG A 673 -0.01 -0.69 -24.50
N GLN A 674 -0.51 -1.92 -24.73
CA GLN A 674 -1.87 -2.29 -24.36
C GLN A 674 -2.18 -2.08 -22.87
N LEU A 675 -1.22 -2.37 -21.99
CA LEU A 675 -1.38 -2.24 -20.55
C LEU A 675 -1.52 -0.78 -20.12
N PHE A 676 -0.80 0.13 -20.78
CA PHE A 676 -0.74 1.55 -20.42
C PHE A 676 -1.70 2.42 -21.25
N ASP A 677 -2.04 2.05 -22.50
CA ASP A 677 -3.00 2.78 -23.34
C ASP A 677 -4.46 2.65 -22.86
N THR A 678 -4.81 1.53 -22.22
CA THR A 678 -6.10 1.37 -21.52
C THR A 678 -6.26 2.32 -20.33
N ASN A 679 -5.17 2.96 -19.89
CA ASN A 679 -5.12 3.96 -18.83
C ASN A 679 -4.58 5.31 -19.36
N ALA A 680 -5.06 5.75 -20.52
CA ALA A 680 -4.53 6.89 -21.29
C ALA A 680 -4.43 8.24 -20.53
N ASP A 681 -5.15 8.39 -19.41
CA ASP A 681 -5.02 9.55 -18.51
C ASP A 681 -3.64 9.64 -17.78
N MET A 682 -2.79 8.63 -17.94
CA MET A 682 -1.43 8.62 -17.39
C MET A 682 -0.35 9.13 -18.34
N LEU A 683 -0.68 9.24 -19.63
CA LEU A 683 0.29 9.56 -20.68
C LEU A 683 0.27 11.05 -21.10
N ASN A 684 -0.67 11.84 -20.52
CA ASN A 684 -0.79 13.29 -20.78
C ASN A 684 -0.30 14.13 -19.62
#